data_ac6234c175879a82778953aa0d4f54cd
#
_entry.id   ac6234c175879a82778953aa0d4f54cd
#
_cell.length_a   1.000
_cell.length_b   1.000
_cell.length_c   1.000
_cell.angle_alpha   90.00
_cell.angle_beta   90.00
_cell.angle_gamma   90.00
#
_symmetry.space_group_name_H-M   'P 1'
#
loop_
_entity.id
_entity.type
_entity.pdbx_description
1 polymer ?
#
loop_
_entity_poly.entity_id
_entity_poly.type
_entity_poly.pdbx_seq_one_letter_code
_entity_poly.pdbx_strand_id
1 'polypeptide(L)'
;MTSAMTIEVPVLDHPDPKTLAEEVLMSLKYRVGKDTTVATPYDWLTASIKVVRDRILDHWIQATKEAYDQQEKRVYYLSLEFLIGRLMRDAFSNLGLMENMREALSSLGVDLDLIAGLEPDAALGNGGLGRLAACFMESMATVDIPAHGYGIRYANGMFRQEIQGGWQVELPETWLDHGNPWEFERRERSFEVGFGGSVESITAKDGRLERHVWKPTEHVLAVAYDTPVAGWRARRVNTLRLWSGMPIDPILLDKFNAGDHIGALAESNKADALSRVLYPADSHMAGQELRLRQEYFFSTASLQDIVQRHLSQYGDLKSLPDKAAIHLNDTHPAVAVPELMRLLMDVHGMDFDLAWDITKRTFGYTNHTLLPEALESWPVPLFERLLPRHMQIVYAINAQVLLEARATGKFSGEQIARISLIQENGDRRVRMGNLAFVGSHSINGVSALHTELMKETVFADLHKLYPDRINNKTNGITPRRWLIQCNPGLTALAREAIGDRFMDDIEKIKALDPLADDAAFREKFAAVKRQNKARLANLVADRLGIRLDPSALFDIQVKRIHEYKRQLLNILEAIALYDQIRSHPERDWMPRVKFFGGKAAPSYHNAKLIIKLANDVAKVVNGDPSVRGLLKVVFVPNYNVSLAEVMMPAADLSEQISTAGMEASGTGNMKFALNGALTIGTLDGANVEIKEHVGDDNIFIFGLTTAEVAERRNNGYNPREVIEASPELSQAVSAISSGVFSPDDPGRYRDLMNGLYQSDWFMVAADFDSYAACQREVDAVWRDSPDWYARAIRNVARVGWFSSDRTIRQYAKDIWNVPV
;
A
#
# COMPACT_ATOMS: atom_id res chain seq x y z
N MET A 1 -39.73 -13.98 20.28
CA MET A 1 -39.07 -14.49 19.07
C MET A 1 -40.11 -14.56 17.97
N THR A 2 -40.23 -13.52 17.17
CA THR A 2 -41.09 -13.54 15.99
C THR A 2 -40.32 -14.30 14.91
N SER A 3 -40.87 -15.41 14.43
CA SER A 3 -40.40 -16.15 13.27
C SER A 3 -40.31 -15.16 12.10
N ALA A 4 -39.07 -14.74 11.74
CA ALA A 4 -38.86 -13.96 10.54
C ALA A 4 -39.23 -14.85 9.35
N MET A 5 -40.22 -14.43 8.57
CA MET A 5 -40.48 -15.01 7.26
C MET A 5 -39.18 -14.86 6.43
N THR A 6 -38.54 -15.99 6.13
CA THR A 6 -37.43 -16.03 5.18
C THR A 6 -38.05 -15.84 3.79
N ILE A 7 -38.05 -14.59 3.30
CA ILE A 7 -38.31 -14.29 1.90
C ILE A 7 -37.04 -14.62 1.16
N GLU A 8 -36.99 -15.68 0.37
CA GLU A 8 -35.91 -15.92 -0.58
C GLU A 8 -35.95 -14.82 -1.62
N VAL A 9 -34.95 -13.93 -1.59
CA VAL A 9 -34.74 -12.95 -2.65
C VAL A 9 -34.05 -13.70 -3.80
N PRO A 10 -34.58 -13.63 -5.03
CA PRO A 10 -33.92 -14.26 -6.19
C PRO A 10 -32.51 -13.69 -6.38
N VAL A 11 -31.50 -14.57 -6.52
CA VAL A 11 -30.15 -14.17 -6.90
C VAL A 11 -30.20 -13.65 -8.34
N LEU A 12 -29.63 -12.46 -8.57
CA LEU A 12 -29.58 -11.84 -9.88
C LEU A 12 -28.54 -12.58 -10.75
N ASP A 13 -29.01 -13.38 -11.71
CA ASP A 13 -28.18 -14.12 -12.67
C ASP A 13 -27.43 -13.19 -13.64
N HIS A 14 -26.54 -13.75 -14.46
CA HIS A 14 -25.84 -13.06 -15.54
C HIS A 14 -26.82 -12.57 -16.62
N PRO A 15 -27.25 -11.32 -16.57
CA PRO A 15 -28.26 -10.82 -17.51
C PRO A 15 -27.62 -10.56 -18.87
N ASP A 16 -28.44 -10.69 -19.92
CA ASP A 16 -28.07 -10.25 -21.26
C ASP A 16 -27.90 -8.71 -21.31
N PRO A 17 -27.24 -8.18 -22.35
CA PRO A 17 -27.01 -6.74 -22.49
C PRO A 17 -28.28 -5.89 -22.47
N LYS A 18 -29.40 -6.40 -23.00
CA LYS A 18 -30.67 -5.66 -23.03
C LYS A 18 -31.25 -5.51 -21.63
N THR A 19 -31.27 -6.56 -20.85
CA THR A 19 -31.70 -6.54 -19.44
C THR A 19 -30.85 -5.56 -18.63
N LEU A 20 -29.50 -5.60 -18.80
CA LEU A 20 -28.61 -4.65 -18.14
C LEU A 20 -28.87 -3.19 -18.54
N ALA A 21 -29.15 -2.92 -19.80
CA ALA A 21 -29.50 -1.59 -20.27
C ALA A 21 -30.82 -1.07 -19.63
N GLU A 22 -31.84 -1.93 -19.54
CA GLU A 22 -33.10 -1.60 -18.87
C GLU A 22 -32.87 -1.30 -17.37
N GLU A 23 -32.07 -2.11 -16.68
CA GLU A 23 -31.72 -1.89 -15.26
C GLU A 23 -30.93 -0.60 -15.05
N VAL A 24 -29.99 -0.25 -15.92
CA VAL A 24 -29.25 1.01 -15.86
C VAL A 24 -30.20 2.19 -16.03
N LEU A 25 -31.16 2.13 -16.99
CA LEU A 25 -32.20 3.17 -17.16
C LEU A 25 -33.08 3.28 -15.90
N MET A 26 -33.49 2.16 -15.33
CA MET A 26 -34.27 2.15 -14.08
C MET A 26 -33.47 2.75 -12.91
N SER A 27 -32.20 2.39 -12.79
CA SER A 27 -31.29 2.93 -11.77
C SER A 27 -31.10 4.45 -11.96
N LEU A 28 -30.89 4.90 -13.20
CA LEU A 28 -30.78 6.32 -13.53
C LEU A 28 -32.01 7.08 -13.06
N LYS A 29 -33.22 6.58 -13.43
CA LYS A 29 -34.48 7.22 -13.13
C LYS A 29 -34.85 7.20 -11.64
N TYR A 30 -34.76 6.05 -10.99
CA TYR A 30 -35.31 5.85 -9.64
C TYR A 30 -34.30 5.98 -8.51
N ARG A 31 -33.00 5.81 -8.79
CA ARG A 31 -31.95 5.85 -7.77
C ARG A 31 -31.03 7.07 -7.89
N VAL A 32 -30.89 7.62 -9.11
CA VAL A 32 -30.14 8.86 -9.37
C VAL A 32 -31.10 10.05 -9.52
N GLY A 33 -32.37 9.82 -9.94
CA GLY A 33 -33.37 10.86 -10.09
C GLY A 33 -33.22 11.69 -11.36
N LYS A 34 -32.69 11.09 -12.42
CA LYS A 34 -32.47 11.74 -13.73
C LYS A 34 -33.11 10.93 -14.86
N ASP A 35 -33.47 11.61 -15.93
CA ASP A 35 -33.78 10.95 -17.18
C ASP A 35 -32.62 11.10 -18.18
N THR A 36 -32.72 10.39 -19.30
CA THR A 36 -31.65 10.33 -20.31
C THR A 36 -31.35 11.68 -20.99
N THR A 37 -32.26 12.65 -20.93
CA THR A 37 -32.14 13.96 -21.62
C THR A 37 -31.28 14.95 -20.80
N VAL A 38 -31.20 14.75 -19.47
CA VAL A 38 -30.47 15.63 -18.53
C VAL A 38 -29.34 14.92 -17.76
N ALA A 39 -29.19 13.62 -17.95
CA ALA A 39 -28.16 12.85 -17.29
C ALA A 39 -26.75 13.25 -17.76
N THR A 40 -25.90 13.53 -16.80
CA THR A 40 -24.45 13.76 -17.01
C THR A 40 -23.71 12.43 -17.12
N PRO A 41 -22.48 12.40 -17.65
CA PRO A 41 -21.66 11.19 -17.62
C PRO A 41 -21.48 10.60 -16.21
N TYR A 42 -21.47 11.46 -15.17
CA TYR A 42 -21.36 11.02 -13.78
C TYR A 42 -22.65 10.35 -13.26
N ASP A 43 -23.83 10.79 -13.73
CA ASP A 43 -25.09 10.14 -13.40
C ASP A 43 -25.16 8.72 -14.00
N TRP A 44 -24.64 8.54 -15.22
CA TRP A 44 -24.49 7.23 -15.86
C TRP A 44 -23.51 6.31 -15.12
N LEU A 45 -22.36 6.84 -14.67
CA LEU A 45 -21.42 6.13 -13.82
C LEU A 45 -22.12 5.62 -12.56
N THR A 46 -22.81 6.51 -11.84
CA THR A 46 -23.50 6.18 -10.59
C THR A 46 -24.61 5.15 -10.80
N ALA A 47 -25.39 5.29 -11.87
CA ALA A 47 -26.45 4.35 -12.22
C ALA A 47 -25.89 2.93 -12.49
N SER A 48 -24.79 2.86 -13.26
CA SER A 48 -24.12 1.60 -13.62
C SER A 48 -23.49 0.92 -12.40
N ILE A 49 -22.85 1.70 -11.51
CA ILE A 49 -22.30 1.17 -10.24
C ILE A 49 -23.41 0.57 -9.38
N LYS A 50 -24.54 1.24 -9.25
CA LYS A 50 -25.65 0.73 -8.43
C LYS A 50 -26.23 -0.58 -8.96
N VAL A 51 -26.26 -0.77 -10.29
CA VAL A 51 -26.74 -2.01 -10.90
C VAL A 51 -25.81 -3.20 -10.61
N VAL A 52 -24.49 -3.00 -10.71
CA VAL A 52 -23.54 -4.07 -10.41
C VAL A 52 -23.43 -4.32 -8.91
N ARG A 53 -23.51 -3.26 -8.12
CA ARG A 53 -23.48 -3.36 -6.65
C ARG A 53 -24.60 -4.23 -6.11
N ASP A 54 -25.82 -4.13 -6.68
CA ASP A 54 -26.93 -4.96 -6.24
C ASP A 54 -26.64 -6.46 -6.35
N ARG A 55 -25.95 -6.89 -7.42
CA ARG A 55 -25.53 -8.28 -7.59
C ARG A 55 -24.47 -8.69 -6.57
N ILE A 56 -23.53 -7.78 -6.30
CA ILE A 56 -22.54 -8.00 -5.24
C ILE A 56 -23.23 -8.19 -3.88
N LEU A 57 -24.33 -7.45 -3.62
CA LEU A 57 -25.06 -7.53 -2.35
C LEU A 57 -25.72 -8.90 -2.13
N ASP A 58 -26.24 -9.54 -3.17
CA ASP A 58 -26.81 -10.88 -3.04
C ASP A 58 -25.75 -11.88 -2.52
N HIS A 59 -24.59 -11.87 -3.17
CA HIS A 59 -23.46 -12.72 -2.75
C HIS A 59 -22.93 -12.32 -1.37
N TRP A 60 -22.90 -11.01 -1.05
CA TRP A 60 -22.42 -10.53 0.25
C TRP A 60 -23.31 -10.98 1.41
N ILE A 61 -24.63 -10.87 1.23
CA ILE A 61 -25.62 -11.33 2.22
C ILE A 61 -25.52 -12.84 2.41
N GLN A 62 -25.43 -13.58 1.31
CA GLN A 62 -25.29 -15.04 1.36
C GLN A 62 -24.00 -15.47 2.05
N ALA A 63 -22.84 -14.94 1.63
CA ALA A 63 -21.54 -15.27 2.24
C ALA A 63 -21.49 -14.92 3.74
N THR A 64 -22.11 -13.80 4.12
CA THR A 64 -22.21 -13.41 5.53
C THR A 64 -23.05 -14.41 6.32
N LYS A 65 -24.23 -14.82 5.80
CA LYS A 65 -25.10 -15.80 6.44
C LYS A 65 -24.41 -17.15 6.60
N GLU A 66 -23.78 -17.65 5.53
CA GLU A 66 -23.03 -18.92 5.55
C GLU A 66 -21.92 -18.91 6.60
N ALA A 67 -21.14 -17.83 6.69
CA ALA A 67 -20.07 -17.70 7.69
C ALA A 67 -20.60 -17.72 9.14
N TYR A 68 -21.83 -17.20 9.38
CA TYR A 68 -22.50 -17.29 10.68
C TYR A 68 -23.03 -18.70 10.95
N ASP A 69 -23.72 -19.30 10.00
CA ASP A 69 -24.37 -20.61 10.16
C ASP A 69 -23.31 -21.73 10.33
N GLN A 70 -22.21 -21.65 9.62
CA GLN A 70 -21.10 -22.61 9.69
C GLN A 70 -20.12 -22.31 10.82
N GLN A 71 -20.30 -21.21 11.55
CA GLN A 71 -19.39 -20.76 12.61
C GLN A 71 -17.92 -20.69 12.16
N GLU A 72 -17.70 -20.23 10.94
CA GLU A 72 -16.37 -20.12 10.36
C GLU A 72 -15.47 -19.19 11.17
N LYS A 73 -14.18 -19.53 11.27
CA LYS A 73 -13.16 -18.64 11.82
C LYS A 73 -12.96 -17.48 10.86
N ARG A 74 -13.05 -16.23 11.36
CA ARG A 74 -12.94 -15.02 10.56
C ARG A 74 -11.58 -14.37 10.69
N VAL A 75 -11.09 -13.84 9.59
CA VAL A 75 -9.90 -13.00 9.55
C VAL A 75 -10.32 -11.52 9.67
N TYR A 76 -9.67 -10.80 10.55
CA TYR A 76 -9.84 -9.37 10.75
C TYR A 76 -8.51 -8.68 10.44
N TYR A 77 -8.45 -7.97 9.30
CA TYR A 77 -7.24 -7.36 8.79
C TYR A 77 -7.24 -5.87 9.12
N LEU A 78 -6.43 -5.46 10.11
CA LEU A 78 -6.35 -4.08 10.59
C LEU A 78 -5.24 -3.35 9.84
N SER A 79 -5.59 -2.32 9.07
CA SER A 79 -4.64 -1.53 8.30
C SER A 79 -5.00 -0.05 8.32
N LEU A 80 -4.01 0.82 8.52
CA LEU A 80 -4.19 2.26 8.43
C LEU A 80 -4.47 2.71 6.99
N GLU A 81 -4.07 1.90 6.00
CA GLU A 81 -4.19 2.17 4.58
C GLU A 81 -4.94 1.07 3.83
N PHE A 82 -5.83 1.46 2.92
CA PHE A 82 -6.41 0.58 1.89
C PHE A 82 -6.45 1.32 0.56
N LEU A 83 -5.44 1.11 -0.29
CA LEU A 83 -5.37 1.76 -1.59
C LEU A 83 -6.15 0.96 -2.63
N ILE A 84 -7.47 1.06 -2.56
CA ILE A 84 -8.41 0.23 -3.32
C ILE A 84 -8.47 0.57 -4.82
N GLY A 85 -8.17 1.81 -5.20
CA GLY A 85 -8.33 2.27 -6.59
C GLY A 85 -9.79 2.37 -7.02
N ARG A 86 -10.03 2.46 -8.32
CA ARG A 86 -11.38 2.43 -8.91
C ARG A 86 -11.97 1.02 -8.85
N LEU A 87 -13.25 0.92 -8.54
CA LEU A 87 -13.90 -0.36 -8.29
C LEU A 87 -14.84 -0.82 -9.42
N MET A 88 -15.32 0.08 -10.28
CA MET A 88 -16.32 -0.25 -11.30
C MET A 88 -15.85 -1.35 -12.27
N ARG A 89 -14.68 -1.18 -12.88
CA ARG A 89 -14.12 -2.17 -13.80
C ARG A 89 -13.75 -3.46 -13.08
N ASP A 90 -13.24 -3.34 -11.86
CA ASP A 90 -12.90 -4.47 -11.00
C ASP A 90 -14.14 -5.32 -10.69
N ALA A 91 -15.24 -4.67 -10.30
CA ALA A 91 -16.51 -5.33 -10.06
C ALA A 91 -17.08 -6.01 -11.32
N PHE A 92 -17.06 -5.33 -12.47
CA PHE A 92 -17.52 -5.93 -13.73
C PHE A 92 -16.67 -7.15 -14.11
N SER A 93 -15.36 -7.09 -13.92
CA SER A 93 -14.44 -8.19 -14.19
C SER A 93 -14.69 -9.37 -13.26
N ASN A 94 -14.76 -9.12 -11.95
CA ASN A 94 -14.95 -10.16 -10.93
C ASN A 94 -16.33 -10.87 -11.04
N LEU A 95 -17.33 -10.17 -11.52
CA LEU A 95 -18.68 -10.73 -11.80
C LEU A 95 -18.81 -11.32 -13.22
N GLY A 96 -17.80 -11.19 -14.09
CA GLY A 96 -17.90 -11.64 -15.49
C GLY A 96 -18.87 -10.82 -16.37
N LEU A 97 -19.16 -9.57 -15.99
CA LEU A 97 -20.16 -8.71 -16.64
C LEU A 97 -19.55 -7.68 -17.61
N MET A 98 -18.22 -7.64 -17.78
CA MET A 98 -17.53 -6.57 -18.50
C MET A 98 -18.07 -6.37 -19.93
N GLU A 99 -18.17 -7.44 -20.70
CA GLU A 99 -18.61 -7.36 -22.10
C GLU A 99 -20.10 -7.02 -22.21
N ASN A 100 -20.94 -7.66 -21.39
CA ASN A 100 -22.39 -7.41 -21.41
C ASN A 100 -22.72 -5.96 -20.99
N MET A 101 -21.98 -5.41 -20.00
CA MET A 101 -22.14 -4.00 -19.60
C MET A 101 -21.63 -3.03 -20.67
N ARG A 102 -20.56 -3.37 -21.38
CA ARG A 102 -20.06 -2.57 -22.49
C ARG A 102 -21.10 -2.47 -23.62
N GLU A 103 -21.69 -3.60 -23.99
CA GLU A 103 -22.77 -3.64 -25.01
C GLU A 103 -24.02 -2.92 -24.53
N ALA A 104 -24.45 -3.14 -23.29
CA ALA A 104 -25.58 -2.46 -22.68
C ALA A 104 -25.45 -0.93 -22.72
N LEU A 105 -24.34 -0.40 -22.23
CA LEU A 105 -24.08 1.04 -22.21
C LEU A 105 -23.92 1.61 -23.62
N SER A 106 -23.27 0.89 -24.53
CA SER A 106 -23.17 1.28 -25.96
C SER A 106 -24.53 1.40 -26.61
N SER A 107 -25.47 0.50 -26.31
CA SER A 107 -26.85 0.56 -26.81
C SER A 107 -27.61 1.81 -26.33
N LEU A 108 -27.22 2.38 -25.21
CA LEU A 108 -27.75 3.62 -24.63
C LEU A 108 -26.97 4.87 -25.08
N GLY A 109 -25.98 4.71 -25.97
CA GLY A 109 -25.12 5.80 -26.42
C GLY A 109 -24.08 6.27 -25.37
N VAL A 110 -23.77 5.43 -24.38
CA VAL A 110 -22.83 5.72 -23.29
C VAL A 110 -21.54 4.94 -23.51
N ASP A 111 -20.40 5.63 -23.48
CA ASP A 111 -19.08 5.03 -23.55
C ASP A 111 -18.65 4.58 -22.12
N LEU A 112 -18.49 3.25 -21.93
CA LEU A 112 -18.03 2.66 -20.68
C LEU A 112 -16.65 3.20 -20.25
N ASP A 113 -15.73 3.37 -21.18
CA ASP A 113 -14.37 3.77 -20.88
C ASP A 113 -14.32 5.24 -20.43
N LEU A 114 -15.18 6.09 -21.01
CA LEU A 114 -15.36 7.46 -20.59
C LEU A 114 -15.90 7.54 -19.15
N ILE A 115 -17.02 6.88 -18.86
CA ILE A 115 -17.64 6.96 -17.52
C ILE A 115 -16.78 6.31 -16.44
N ALA A 116 -16.13 5.16 -16.71
CA ALA A 116 -15.19 4.54 -15.79
C ALA A 116 -13.98 5.43 -15.48
N GLY A 117 -13.60 6.30 -16.44
CA GLY A 117 -12.55 7.31 -16.24
C GLY A 117 -12.94 8.40 -15.24
N LEU A 118 -14.23 8.61 -14.97
CA LEU A 118 -14.73 9.60 -14.02
C LEU A 118 -14.78 9.10 -12.57
N GLU A 119 -14.72 7.78 -12.35
CA GLU A 119 -14.67 7.24 -10.99
C GLU A 119 -13.40 7.75 -10.29
N PRO A 120 -13.51 8.38 -9.10
CA PRO A 120 -12.34 8.86 -8.39
C PRO A 120 -11.50 7.70 -7.85
N ASP A 121 -10.16 7.88 -7.86
CA ASP A 121 -9.29 7.03 -7.06
C ASP A 121 -9.43 7.41 -5.58
N ALA A 122 -9.95 6.52 -4.77
CA ALA A 122 -10.01 6.74 -3.33
C ALA A 122 -8.59 6.77 -2.75
N ALA A 123 -8.15 7.94 -2.27
CA ALA A 123 -6.79 8.17 -1.79
C ALA A 123 -6.60 7.69 -0.33
N LEU A 124 -7.02 6.46 -0.05
CA LEU A 124 -7.00 5.84 1.28
C LEU A 124 -5.69 5.10 1.58
N GLY A 125 -4.64 5.36 0.81
CA GLY A 125 -3.32 4.77 0.98
C GLY A 125 -2.24 5.59 0.27
N ASN A 126 -0.98 5.38 0.69
CA ASN A 126 0.18 6.07 0.14
C ASN A 126 0.92 5.25 -0.92
N GLY A 127 0.98 3.92 -0.76
CA GLY A 127 1.81 3.09 -1.64
C GLY A 127 1.63 1.59 -1.45
N GLY A 128 2.77 0.89 -1.34
CA GLY A 128 2.83 -0.57 -1.32
C GLY A 128 2.01 -1.23 -0.22
N LEU A 129 2.06 -0.70 1.00
CA LEU A 129 1.33 -1.23 2.17
C LEU A 129 -0.20 -1.18 1.95
N GLY A 130 -0.73 -0.02 1.55
CA GLY A 130 -2.16 0.15 1.30
C GLY A 130 -2.65 -0.65 0.09
N ARG A 131 -1.85 -0.77 -0.97
CA ARG A 131 -2.21 -1.58 -2.13
C ARG A 131 -2.14 -3.08 -1.82
N LEU A 132 -1.17 -3.52 -0.98
CA LEU A 132 -1.11 -4.89 -0.50
C LEU A 132 -2.37 -5.26 0.27
N ALA A 133 -2.79 -4.40 1.20
CA ALA A 133 -4.03 -4.60 1.97
C ALA A 133 -5.26 -4.76 1.05
N ALA A 134 -5.36 -3.93 0.00
CA ALA A 134 -6.44 -4.04 -0.99
C ALA A 134 -6.36 -5.36 -1.79
N CYS A 135 -5.16 -5.79 -2.23
CA CYS A 135 -4.95 -7.08 -2.89
C CYS A 135 -5.32 -8.25 -1.97
N PHE A 136 -4.98 -8.16 -0.69
CA PHE A 136 -5.26 -9.21 0.28
C PHE A 136 -6.76 -9.36 0.55
N MET A 137 -7.51 -8.26 0.65
CA MET A 137 -8.96 -8.32 0.79
C MET A 137 -9.63 -9.02 -0.39
N GLU A 138 -9.24 -8.69 -1.62
CA GLU A 138 -9.73 -9.35 -2.83
C GLU A 138 -9.32 -10.83 -2.88
N SER A 139 -8.06 -11.13 -2.56
CA SER A 139 -7.58 -12.51 -2.56
C SER A 139 -8.24 -13.37 -1.48
N MET A 140 -8.47 -12.84 -0.26
CA MET A 140 -9.25 -13.57 0.77
C MET A 140 -10.66 -13.92 0.27
N ALA A 141 -11.33 -12.99 -0.41
CA ALA A 141 -12.62 -13.25 -1.02
C ALA A 141 -12.53 -14.29 -2.17
N THR A 142 -11.47 -14.23 -2.97
CA THR A 142 -11.25 -15.16 -4.09
C THR A 142 -10.99 -16.60 -3.62
N VAL A 143 -10.22 -16.77 -2.54
CA VAL A 143 -9.89 -18.10 -1.99
C VAL A 143 -10.84 -18.56 -0.87
N ASP A 144 -11.99 -17.91 -0.78
CA ASP A 144 -13.10 -18.30 0.08
C ASP A 144 -12.87 -18.16 1.61
N ILE A 145 -12.05 -17.20 2.03
CA ILE A 145 -11.82 -16.89 3.44
C ILE A 145 -12.77 -15.78 3.90
N PRO A 146 -13.56 -16.00 4.97
CA PRO A 146 -14.38 -14.95 5.55
C PRO A 146 -13.52 -13.90 6.23
N ALA A 147 -13.59 -12.66 5.76
CA ALA A 147 -12.72 -11.60 6.24
C ALA A 147 -13.42 -10.24 6.35
N HIS A 148 -12.91 -9.43 7.30
CA HIS A 148 -13.21 -8.00 7.41
C HIS A 148 -11.90 -7.21 7.39
N GLY A 149 -11.79 -6.24 6.50
CA GLY A 149 -10.78 -5.20 6.59
C GLY A 149 -11.26 -4.06 7.47
N TYR A 150 -10.40 -3.53 8.33
CA TYR A 150 -10.70 -2.38 9.18
C TYR A 150 -9.67 -1.28 9.00
N GLY A 151 -10.14 -0.04 8.81
CA GLY A 151 -9.29 1.13 8.66
C GLY A 151 -10.04 2.43 8.93
N ILE A 152 -9.52 3.55 8.44
CA ILE A 152 -10.12 4.88 8.56
C ILE A 152 -10.67 5.32 7.21
N ARG A 153 -11.87 5.89 7.21
CA ARG A 153 -12.50 6.53 6.05
C ARG A 153 -12.03 7.98 5.97
N TYR A 154 -10.84 8.18 5.39
CA TYR A 154 -10.30 9.53 5.25
C TYR A 154 -11.13 10.36 4.27
N ALA A 155 -11.67 11.48 4.72
CA ALA A 155 -12.47 12.36 3.87
C ALA A 155 -11.62 12.97 2.73
N ASN A 156 -10.37 13.33 3.02
CA ASN A 156 -9.44 13.90 2.06
C ASN A 156 -8.26 12.98 1.73
N GLY A 157 -8.15 11.82 2.40
CA GLY A 157 -7.15 10.80 2.12
C GLY A 157 -5.71 11.29 2.16
N MET A 158 -4.88 10.73 1.26
CA MET A 158 -3.57 11.29 0.92
C MET A 158 -3.79 12.47 -0.03
N PHE A 159 -2.94 13.49 0.00
CA PHE A 159 -3.06 14.67 -0.84
C PHE A 159 -3.01 14.36 -2.34
N ARG A 160 -3.64 15.20 -3.16
CA ARG A 160 -3.46 15.27 -4.61
C ARG A 160 -2.18 16.06 -4.91
N GLN A 161 -1.30 15.47 -5.73
CA GLN A 161 -0.04 16.11 -6.11
C GLN A 161 -0.20 16.91 -7.38
N GLU A 162 0.17 18.19 -7.34
CA GLU A 162 0.42 19.01 -8.51
C GLU A 162 1.90 19.40 -8.59
N ILE A 163 2.37 19.70 -9.80
CA ILE A 163 3.72 20.23 -10.03
C ILE A 163 3.59 21.67 -10.49
N GLN A 164 4.03 22.60 -9.65
CA GLN A 164 4.03 24.03 -9.95
C GLN A 164 5.47 24.56 -9.94
N GLY A 165 5.92 25.10 -11.07
CA GLY A 165 7.31 25.52 -11.21
C GLY A 165 8.34 24.40 -10.98
N GLY A 166 7.98 23.14 -11.20
CA GLY A 166 8.79 21.95 -10.94
C GLY A 166 8.71 21.41 -9.50
N TRP A 167 8.07 22.12 -8.57
CA TRP A 167 7.89 21.71 -7.19
C TRP A 167 6.59 20.94 -6.96
N GLN A 168 6.64 19.96 -6.05
CA GLN A 168 5.42 19.34 -5.55
C GLN A 168 4.61 20.34 -4.73
N VAL A 169 3.32 20.43 -5.04
CA VAL A 169 2.29 21.13 -4.27
C VAL A 169 1.25 20.11 -3.84
N GLU A 170 0.89 20.13 -2.56
CA GLU A 170 -0.10 19.24 -1.99
C GLU A 170 -1.47 19.93 -1.94
N LEU A 171 -2.45 19.31 -2.57
CA LEU A 171 -3.84 19.75 -2.55
C LEU A 171 -4.73 18.66 -1.90
N PRO A 172 -5.86 19.03 -1.27
CA PRO A 172 -6.79 18.03 -0.76
C PRO A 172 -7.31 17.13 -1.88
N GLU A 173 -7.46 15.85 -1.60
CA GLU A 173 -8.25 14.95 -2.45
C GLU A 173 -9.73 15.17 -2.18
N THR A 174 -10.53 15.11 -3.24
CA THR A 174 -11.99 15.37 -3.22
C THR A 174 -12.77 14.15 -3.72
N TRP A 175 -12.31 12.96 -3.38
CA TRP A 175 -12.88 11.71 -3.86
C TRP A 175 -14.33 11.46 -3.43
N LEU A 176 -14.80 12.18 -2.41
CA LEU A 176 -16.18 12.11 -1.87
C LEU A 176 -17.10 13.25 -2.34
N ASP A 177 -16.66 14.17 -3.20
CA ASP A 177 -17.47 15.33 -3.61
C ASP A 177 -18.81 14.95 -4.23
N HIS A 178 -18.87 13.79 -4.88
CA HIS A 178 -20.10 13.23 -5.44
C HIS A 178 -20.69 12.07 -4.61
N GLY A 179 -20.22 11.92 -3.37
CA GLY A 179 -20.52 10.73 -2.55
C GLY A 179 -19.76 9.48 -3.03
N ASN A 180 -19.99 8.37 -2.35
CA ASN A 180 -19.42 7.08 -2.73
C ASN A 180 -20.54 6.05 -2.95
N PRO A 181 -20.86 5.68 -4.19
CA PRO A 181 -21.95 4.75 -4.48
C PRO A 181 -21.68 3.30 -4.03
N TRP A 182 -20.45 2.96 -3.65
CA TRP A 182 -20.07 1.62 -3.22
C TRP A 182 -20.32 1.33 -1.75
N GLU A 183 -20.32 2.35 -0.90
CA GLU A 183 -20.36 2.17 0.56
C GLU A 183 -21.77 2.27 1.13
N PHE A 184 -21.90 1.71 2.35
CA PHE A 184 -23.12 1.78 3.18
C PHE A 184 -22.74 2.31 4.56
N GLU A 185 -23.34 3.45 4.94
CA GLU A 185 -23.23 3.95 6.30
C GLU A 185 -23.99 3.01 7.27
N ARG A 186 -23.35 2.66 8.39
CA ARG A 186 -23.87 1.74 9.41
C ARG A 186 -23.92 2.44 10.76
N ARG A 187 -24.87 3.33 10.96
CA ARG A 187 -25.02 4.04 12.25
C ARG A 187 -25.32 3.10 13.41
N GLU A 188 -25.97 1.96 13.16
CA GLU A 188 -26.18 0.90 14.13
C GLU A 188 -24.89 0.18 14.57
N ARG A 189 -23.79 0.48 13.91
CA ARG A 189 -22.44 0.02 14.24
C ARG A 189 -21.56 1.23 14.54
N SER A 190 -21.93 1.92 15.62
CA SER A 190 -21.16 3.06 16.13
C SER A 190 -20.61 2.73 17.50
N PHE A 191 -19.35 3.12 17.72
CA PHE A 191 -18.63 2.89 18.96
C PHE A 191 -18.06 4.17 19.51
N GLU A 192 -18.20 4.35 20.83
CA GLU A 192 -17.59 5.49 21.52
C GLU A 192 -16.11 5.22 21.73
N VAL A 193 -15.30 6.23 21.43
CA VAL A 193 -13.83 6.25 21.57
C VAL A 193 -13.45 7.35 22.52
N GLY A 194 -12.82 6.97 23.64
CA GLY A 194 -12.39 7.92 24.69
C GLY A 194 -10.91 8.26 24.58
N PHE A 195 -10.54 9.49 25.02
CA PHE A 195 -9.15 9.93 25.14
C PHE A 195 -8.91 10.68 26.44
N GLY A 196 -7.66 10.66 26.92
CA GLY A 196 -7.23 11.39 28.11
C GLY A 196 -7.84 10.88 29.42
N GLY A 197 -7.99 11.75 30.39
CA GLY A 197 -8.60 11.46 31.66
C GLY A 197 -7.71 10.72 32.66
N SER A 198 -8.36 9.91 33.52
CA SER A 198 -7.70 9.23 34.64
C SER A 198 -8.15 7.81 34.82
N VAL A 199 -7.34 7.03 35.50
CA VAL A 199 -7.67 5.62 35.85
C VAL A 199 -7.90 5.52 37.35
N GLU A 200 -9.06 5.03 37.73
CA GLU A 200 -9.39 4.69 39.11
C GLU A 200 -9.22 3.20 39.35
N SER A 201 -8.61 2.84 40.48
CA SER A 201 -8.50 1.46 40.91
C SER A 201 -9.61 1.19 41.94
N ILE A 202 -10.51 0.31 41.63
CA ILE A 202 -11.57 -0.12 42.55
C ILE A 202 -11.05 -1.32 43.34
N THR A 203 -11.08 -1.20 44.68
CA THR A 203 -10.67 -2.27 45.60
C THR A 203 -11.86 -2.84 46.34
N ALA A 204 -11.88 -4.17 46.52
CA ALA A 204 -12.83 -4.85 47.36
C ALA A 204 -12.68 -4.46 48.83
N LYS A 205 -13.70 -4.81 49.65
CA LYS A 205 -13.67 -4.53 51.13
C LYS A 205 -12.51 -5.20 51.83
N ASP A 206 -11.93 -6.25 51.27
CA ASP A 206 -10.75 -6.96 51.78
C ASP A 206 -9.40 -6.36 51.31
N GLY A 207 -9.45 -5.25 50.57
CA GLY A 207 -8.27 -4.55 50.07
C GLY A 207 -7.70 -5.11 48.77
N ARG A 208 -8.29 -6.18 48.20
CA ARG A 208 -7.84 -6.68 46.88
C ARG A 208 -8.30 -5.76 45.77
N LEU A 209 -7.48 -5.57 44.76
CA LEU A 209 -7.86 -4.87 43.53
C LEU A 209 -8.96 -5.70 42.81
N GLU A 210 -10.12 -5.10 42.59
CA GLU A 210 -11.20 -5.72 41.81
C GLU A 210 -11.06 -5.42 40.31
N ARG A 211 -10.89 -4.12 39.96
CA ARG A 211 -10.75 -3.67 38.57
C ARG A 211 -10.18 -2.27 38.49
N HIS A 212 -9.73 -1.94 37.31
CA HIS A 212 -9.44 -0.57 36.91
C HIS A 212 -10.61 0.01 36.10
N VAL A 213 -10.92 1.28 36.30
CA VAL A 213 -11.93 2.02 35.53
C VAL A 213 -11.26 3.23 34.94
N TRP A 214 -11.15 3.24 33.62
CA TRP A 214 -10.69 4.43 32.88
C TRP A 214 -11.86 5.39 32.70
N LYS A 215 -11.64 6.65 33.01
CA LYS A 215 -12.59 7.77 32.82
C LYS A 215 -11.99 8.76 31.80
N PRO A 216 -12.24 8.59 30.51
CA PRO A 216 -11.82 9.55 29.50
C PRO A 216 -12.43 10.95 29.73
N THR A 217 -11.74 11.97 29.26
CA THR A 217 -12.23 13.36 29.27
C THR A 217 -12.70 13.86 27.91
N GLU A 218 -12.33 13.14 26.86
CA GLU A 218 -12.78 13.41 25.51
C GLU A 218 -13.42 12.16 24.91
N HIS A 219 -14.49 12.34 24.14
CA HIS A 219 -15.24 11.25 23.52
C HIS A 219 -15.55 11.58 22.06
N VAL A 220 -15.37 10.61 21.19
CA VAL A 220 -15.67 10.68 19.76
C VAL A 220 -16.46 9.43 19.37
N LEU A 221 -17.42 9.55 18.47
CA LEU A 221 -18.15 8.43 17.92
C LEU A 221 -17.43 7.94 16.65
N ALA A 222 -17.07 6.67 16.61
CA ALA A 222 -16.62 5.99 15.40
C ALA A 222 -17.82 5.38 14.69
N VAL A 223 -18.15 5.85 13.50
CA VAL A 223 -19.27 5.37 12.69
C VAL A 223 -18.73 4.52 11.54
N ALA A 224 -19.31 3.34 11.34
CA ALA A 224 -18.85 2.41 10.30
C ALA A 224 -19.43 2.74 8.92
N TYR A 225 -18.58 2.56 7.90
CA TYR A 225 -18.94 2.59 6.48
C TYR A 225 -18.43 1.30 5.86
N ASP A 226 -19.36 0.49 5.31
CA ASP A 226 -19.06 -0.83 4.75
C ASP A 226 -19.04 -0.79 3.23
N THR A 227 -17.93 -1.24 2.64
CA THR A 227 -17.79 -1.47 1.21
C THR A 227 -17.66 -2.98 0.96
N PRO A 228 -18.50 -3.59 0.10
CA PRO A 228 -18.35 -4.99 -0.27
C PRO A 228 -17.14 -5.19 -1.18
N VAL A 229 -16.33 -6.21 -0.90
CA VAL A 229 -15.16 -6.61 -1.68
C VAL A 229 -15.42 -7.97 -2.30
N ALA A 230 -15.71 -8.00 -3.60
CA ALA A 230 -15.99 -9.23 -4.33
C ALA A 230 -14.69 -9.94 -4.71
N GLY A 231 -14.64 -11.25 -4.50
CA GLY A 231 -13.61 -12.11 -5.05
C GLY A 231 -13.87 -12.46 -6.51
N TRP A 232 -12.92 -13.14 -7.14
CA TRP A 232 -13.03 -13.63 -8.51
C TRP A 232 -14.25 -14.55 -8.68
N ARG A 233 -15.06 -14.26 -9.71
CA ARG A 233 -16.34 -14.93 -10.00
C ARG A 233 -17.35 -14.86 -8.85
N ALA A 234 -17.24 -13.83 -8.02
CA ALA A 234 -18.09 -13.57 -6.85
C ALA A 234 -18.24 -14.77 -5.88
N ARG A 235 -17.23 -15.67 -5.83
CA ARG A 235 -17.26 -16.86 -4.97
C ARG A 235 -17.56 -16.50 -3.51
N ARG A 236 -16.94 -15.42 -3.00
CA ARG A 236 -17.25 -14.80 -1.71
C ARG A 236 -17.19 -13.29 -1.86
N VAL A 237 -17.94 -12.59 -1.05
CA VAL A 237 -17.85 -11.13 -0.88
C VAL A 237 -17.55 -10.84 0.58
N ASN A 238 -16.43 -10.18 0.83
CA ASN A 238 -15.97 -9.75 2.13
C ASN A 238 -16.34 -8.28 2.40
N THR A 239 -16.10 -7.80 3.61
CA THR A 239 -16.42 -6.44 4.05
C THR A 239 -15.14 -5.64 4.27
N LEU A 240 -15.03 -4.47 3.64
CA LEU A 240 -14.10 -3.43 4.06
C LEU A 240 -14.88 -2.41 4.89
N ARG A 241 -14.63 -2.37 6.21
CA ARG A 241 -15.24 -1.46 7.17
C ARG A 241 -14.29 -0.34 7.50
N LEU A 242 -14.65 0.87 7.14
CA LEU A 242 -13.87 2.06 7.41
C LEU A 242 -14.60 2.93 8.43
N TRP A 243 -13.84 3.46 9.40
CA TRP A 243 -14.37 4.28 10.48
C TRP A 243 -14.27 5.77 10.16
N SER A 244 -15.36 6.50 10.38
CA SER A 244 -15.42 7.95 10.33
C SER A 244 -15.63 8.52 11.73
N GLY A 245 -14.82 9.51 12.11
CA GLY A 245 -14.96 10.22 13.38
C GLY A 245 -16.13 11.19 13.31
N MET A 246 -17.05 11.10 14.28
CA MET A 246 -18.17 12.01 14.44
C MET A 246 -18.24 12.53 15.89
N PRO A 247 -18.69 13.75 16.13
CA PRO A 247 -18.91 14.24 17.49
C PRO A 247 -20.08 13.50 18.15
N ILE A 248 -20.04 13.38 19.48
CA ILE A 248 -21.20 12.92 20.25
C ILE A 248 -22.34 13.94 20.10
N ASP A 249 -22.05 15.21 20.36
CA ASP A 249 -22.95 16.33 20.12
C ASP A 249 -22.50 17.11 18.89
N PRO A 250 -23.27 17.17 17.82
CA PRO A 250 -22.85 17.81 16.56
C PRO A 250 -22.68 19.32 16.69
N ILE A 251 -23.31 19.95 17.68
CA ILE A 251 -23.23 21.38 17.96
C ILE A 251 -23.49 21.67 19.44
N LEU A 252 -22.69 22.53 20.03
CA LEU A 252 -22.94 23.07 21.37
C LEU A 252 -23.93 24.23 21.29
N LEU A 253 -25.23 23.94 21.42
CA LEU A 253 -26.32 24.91 21.19
C LEU A 253 -26.22 26.15 22.05
N ASP A 254 -25.80 26.00 23.30
CA ASP A 254 -25.65 27.14 24.23
C ASP A 254 -24.61 28.15 23.72
N LYS A 255 -23.46 27.69 23.22
CA LYS A 255 -22.45 28.54 22.60
C LYS A 255 -22.96 29.16 21.30
N PHE A 256 -23.64 28.39 20.47
CA PHE A 256 -24.19 28.85 19.19
C PHE A 256 -25.18 29.98 19.43
N ASN A 257 -26.13 29.82 20.38
CA ASN A 257 -27.14 30.78 20.74
C ASN A 257 -26.54 32.05 21.45
N ALA A 258 -25.37 31.88 22.09
CA ALA A 258 -24.61 32.99 22.65
C ALA A 258 -23.80 33.79 21.61
N GLY A 259 -23.83 33.38 20.33
CA GLY A 259 -23.12 34.04 19.23
C GLY A 259 -21.72 33.51 18.93
N ASP A 260 -21.24 32.54 19.70
CA ASP A 260 -19.96 31.84 19.42
C ASP A 260 -20.20 30.66 18.46
N HIS A 261 -20.48 30.96 17.19
CA HIS A 261 -20.76 29.94 16.16
C HIS A 261 -19.57 29.03 15.85
N ILE A 262 -18.33 29.54 15.96
CA ILE A 262 -17.10 28.77 15.72
C ILE A 262 -16.82 27.84 16.91
N GLY A 263 -16.83 28.35 18.12
CA GLY A 263 -16.64 27.58 19.33
C GLY A 263 -17.72 26.52 19.56
N ALA A 264 -18.92 26.73 19.03
CA ALA A 264 -20.01 25.76 19.04
C ALA A 264 -19.70 24.49 18.20
N LEU A 265 -18.81 24.58 17.23
CA LEU A 265 -18.39 23.48 16.35
C LEU A 265 -17.04 22.85 16.75
N ALA A 266 -16.45 23.25 17.86
CA ALA A 266 -15.12 22.83 18.25
C ALA A 266 -15.01 21.29 18.40
N GLU A 267 -16.00 20.64 19.01
CA GLU A 267 -16.01 19.19 19.20
C GLU A 267 -16.21 18.47 17.85
N SER A 268 -17.02 19.01 16.95
CA SER A 268 -17.19 18.51 15.60
C SER A 268 -15.87 18.54 14.82
N ASN A 269 -15.16 19.67 14.87
CA ASN A 269 -13.87 19.81 14.20
C ASN A 269 -12.79 18.84 14.74
N LYS A 270 -12.78 18.58 16.06
CA LYS A 270 -11.87 17.59 16.65
C LYS A 270 -12.15 16.17 16.18
N ALA A 271 -13.43 15.77 16.18
CA ALA A 271 -13.84 14.46 15.72
C ALA A 271 -13.53 14.26 14.22
N ASP A 272 -13.85 15.25 13.40
CA ASP A 272 -13.56 15.27 11.98
C ASP A 272 -12.06 15.11 11.68
N ALA A 273 -11.19 15.77 12.44
CA ALA A 273 -9.74 15.74 12.23
C ALA A 273 -9.18 14.30 12.25
N LEU A 274 -9.79 13.38 13.03
CA LEU A 274 -9.36 11.98 13.12
C LEU A 274 -9.49 11.22 11.80
N SER A 275 -10.48 11.57 10.98
CA SER A 275 -10.74 10.90 9.72
C SER A 275 -10.63 11.83 8.50
N ARG A 276 -9.80 12.88 8.56
CA ARG A 276 -9.60 13.81 7.43
C ARG A 276 -8.46 13.40 6.52
N VAL A 277 -7.26 13.26 7.06
CA VAL A 277 -6.02 13.13 6.29
C VAL A 277 -5.23 11.91 6.76
N LEU A 278 -4.77 11.12 5.81
CA LEU A 278 -3.82 10.04 6.02
C LEU A 278 -2.40 10.63 6.22
N TYR A 279 -1.70 10.19 7.26
CA TYR A 279 -0.34 10.63 7.61
C TYR A 279 -0.20 12.15 7.74
N PRO A 280 -0.89 12.78 8.72
CA PRO A 280 -0.59 14.16 9.06
C PRO A 280 0.90 14.30 9.41
N ALA A 281 1.47 15.48 9.12
CA ALA A 281 2.88 15.75 9.37
C ALA A 281 3.20 15.59 10.87
N ASP A 282 4.19 14.75 11.20
CA ASP A 282 4.58 14.37 12.56
C ASP A 282 5.90 14.99 13.03
N SER A 283 6.38 15.99 12.30
CA SER A 283 7.55 16.80 12.67
C SER A 283 7.34 17.66 13.92
N HIS A 284 6.10 17.76 14.42
CA HIS A 284 5.71 18.52 15.60
C HIS A 284 4.74 17.72 16.50
N MET A 285 4.68 18.09 17.78
CA MET A 285 3.91 17.37 18.81
C MET A 285 2.42 17.17 18.45
N ALA A 286 1.77 18.18 17.88
CA ALA A 286 0.36 18.09 17.51
C ALA A 286 0.10 17.05 16.39
N GLY A 287 1.02 16.92 15.45
CA GLY A 287 0.93 15.90 14.42
C GLY A 287 1.18 14.48 14.95
N GLN A 288 2.16 14.32 15.86
CA GLN A 288 2.39 13.05 16.55
C GLN A 288 1.17 12.64 17.38
N GLU A 289 0.56 13.59 18.09
CA GLU A 289 -0.67 13.36 18.84
C GLU A 289 -1.81 12.89 17.92
N LEU A 290 -2.04 13.58 16.80
CA LEU A 290 -3.10 13.23 15.86
C LEU A 290 -2.87 11.83 15.27
N ARG A 291 -1.64 11.45 14.92
CA ARG A 291 -1.33 10.11 14.44
C ARG A 291 -1.62 9.03 15.48
N LEU A 292 -1.19 9.20 16.72
CA LEU A 292 -1.49 8.25 17.80
C LEU A 292 -3.00 8.17 18.06
N ARG A 293 -3.71 9.29 18.00
CA ARG A 293 -5.18 9.31 18.09
C ARG A 293 -5.83 8.53 16.95
N GLN A 294 -5.36 8.66 15.72
CA GLN A 294 -5.87 7.91 14.55
C GLN A 294 -5.64 6.40 14.73
N GLU A 295 -4.45 6.00 15.15
CA GLU A 295 -4.10 4.59 15.38
C GLU A 295 -4.98 3.96 16.46
N TYR A 296 -5.18 4.65 17.57
CA TYR A 296 -6.08 4.18 18.64
C TYR A 296 -7.55 4.20 18.20
N PHE A 297 -7.99 5.25 17.53
CA PHE A 297 -9.37 5.41 17.08
C PHE A 297 -9.85 4.21 16.26
N PHE A 298 -9.13 3.84 15.19
CA PHE A 298 -9.58 2.73 14.36
C PHE A 298 -9.34 1.38 15.03
N SER A 299 -8.31 1.23 15.85
CA SER A 299 -8.02 -0.02 16.55
C SER A 299 -9.09 -0.35 17.59
N THR A 300 -9.47 0.63 18.42
CA THR A 300 -10.50 0.40 19.45
C THR A 300 -11.88 0.19 18.85
N ALA A 301 -12.28 0.97 17.83
CA ALA A 301 -13.57 0.78 17.16
C ALA A 301 -13.66 -0.61 16.52
N SER A 302 -12.58 -1.06 15.87
CA SER A 302 -12.50 -2.40 15.28
C SER A 302 -12.59 -3.51 16.33
N LEU A 303 -11.85 -3.39 17.44
CA LEU A 303 -11.87 -4.39 18.50
C LEU A 303 -13.22 -4.45 19.22
N GLN A 304 -13.87 -3.30 19.45
CA GLN A 304 -15.22 -3.29 20.03
C GLN A 304 -16.22 -4.02 19.10
N ASP A 305 -16.16 -3.79 17.79
CA ASP A 305 -17.00 -4.51 16.82
C ASP A 305 -16.70 -6.01 16.80
N ILE A 306 -15.42 -6.40 16.81
CA ILE A 306 -14.99 -7.81 16.82
C ILE A 306 -15.48 -8.52 18.10
N VAL A 307 -15.23 -7.92 19.26
CA VAL A 307 -15.63 -8.48 20.56
C VAL A 307 -17.16 -8.60 20.67
N GLN A 308 -17.89 -7.55 20.27
CA GLN A 308 -19.35 -7.56 20.28
C GLN A 308 -19.92 -8.64 19.34
N ARG A 309 -19.35 -8.76 18.13
CA ARG A 309 -19.70 -9.78 17.14
C ARG A 309 -19.45 -11.19 17.68
N HIS A 310 -18.28 -11.40 18.28
CA HIS A 310 -17.92 -12.68 18.87
C HIS A 310 -18.86 -13.08 20.01
N LEU A 311 -19.11 -12.17 20.95
CA LEU A 311 -20.03 -12.42 22.08
C LEU A 311 -21.46 -12.71 21.61
N SER A 312 -21.96 -12.00 20.61
CA SER A 312 -23.30 -12.24 20.07
C SER A 312 -23.45 -13.59 19.39
N GLN A 313 -22.35 -14.17 18.88
CA GLN A 313 -22.37 -15.48 18.21
C GLN A 313 -22.02 -16.65 19.13
N TYR A 314 -21.05 -16.49 20.03
CA TYR A 314 -20.47 -17.59 20.82
C TYR A 314 -20.70 -17.46 22.31
N GLY A 315 -21.09 -16.30 22.83
CA GLY A 315 -21.46 -16.08 24.22
C GLY A 315 -20.32 -15.96 25.22
N ASP A 316 -19.05 -16.26 24.82
CA ASP A 316 -17.87 -16.17 25.68
C ASP A 316 -16.66 -15.69 24.88
N LEU A 317 -15.64 -15.10 25.55
CA LEU A 317 -14.43 -14.61 24.93
C LEU A 317 -13.23 -15.54 25.02
N LYS A 318 -13.34 -16.68 25.71
CA LYS A 318 -12.26 -17.67 25.82
C LYS A 318 -12.00 -18.35 24.48
N SER A 319 -13.05 -18.49 23.68
CA SER A 319 -13.01 -19.06 22.34
C SER A 319 -12.53 -18.06 21.26
N LEU A 320 -12.24 -16.80 21.61
CA LEU A 320 -11.84 -15.76 20.65
C LEU A 320 -10.67 -16.19 19.74
N PRO A 321 -9.57 -16.79 20.24
CA PRO A 321 -8.46 -17.21 19.37
C PRO A 321 -8.82 -18.31 18.36
N ASP A 322 -9.84 -19.11 18.70
CA ASP A 322 -10.26 -20.22 17.85
C ASP A 322 -11.23 -19.79 16.74
N LYS A 323 -11.89 -18.63 16.91
CA LYS A 323 -12.93 -18.10 16.02
C LYS A 323 -12.55 -16.78 15.33
N ALA A 324 -11.48 -16.13 15.77
CA ALA A 324 -10.96 -14.88 15.22
C ALA A 324 -9.45 -14.97 15.02
N ALA A 325 -8.99 -14.49 13.86
CA ALA A 325 -7.58 -14.18 13.59
C ALA A 325 -7.50 -12.69 13.30
N ILE A 326 -6.87 -11.92 14.19
CA ILE A 326 -6.69 -10.47 14.02
C ILE A 326 -5.27 -10.22 13.53
N HIS A 327 -5.13 -9.58 12.35
CA HIS A 327 -3.84 -9.34 11.75
C HIS A 327 -3.49 -7.87 11.75
N LEU A 328 -2.32 -7.55 12.33
CA LEU A 328 -1.76 -6.20 12.40
C LEU A 328 -0.91 -5.93 11.16
N ASN A 329 -1.38 -5.04 10.30
CA ASN A 329 -0.64 -4.62 9.12
C ASN A 329 0.28 -3.45 9.46
N ASP A 330 1.55 -3.73 9.68
CA ASP A 330 2.57 -2.88 10.27
C ASP A 330 2.32 -2.56 11.76
N THR A 331 3.02 -1.55 12.29
CA THR A 331 2.92 -1.13 13.70
C THR A 331 1.75 -0.19 13.97
N HIS A 332 1.13 0.36 12.94
CA HIS A 332 0.04 1.32 13.07
C HIS A 332 -1.11 0.84 13.98
N PRO A 333 -1.55 -0.43 13.90
CA PRO A 333 -2.56 -0.96 14.83
C PRO A 333 -1.98 -1.61 16.10
N ALA A 334 -0.70 -1.44 16.42
CA ALA A 334 -0.08 -2.14 17.57
C ALA A 334 -0.74 -1.78 18.94
N VAL A 335 -1.36 -0.60 19.05
CA VAL A 335 -2.15 -0.21 20.21
C VAL A 335 -3.37 -1.11 20.45
N ALA A 336 -3.76 -1.91 19.47
CA ALA A 336 -4.78 -2.95 19.62
C ALA A 336 -4.41 -4.01 20.68
N VAL A 337 -3.11 -4.25 20.89
CA VAL A 337 -2.64 -5.21 21.90
C VAL A 337 -3.07 -4.80 23.30
N PRO A 338 -2.68 -3.62 23.85
CA PRO A 338 -3.17 -3.19 25.15
C PRO A 338 -4.68 -2.86 25.17
N GLU A 339 -5.29 -2.53 24.03
CA GLU A 339 -6.74 -2.30 23.96
C GLU A 339 -7.52 -3.60 24.12
N LEU A 340 -7.14 -4.69 23.47
CA LEU A 340 -7.79 -5.98 23.68
C LEU A 340 -7.65 -6.43 25.14
N MET A 341 -6.45 -6.25 25.73
CA MET A 341 -6.24 -6.51 27.17
C MET A 341 -7.21 -5.71 28.03
N ARG A 342 -7.37 -4.39 27.75
CA ARG A 342 -8.30 -3.53 28.48
C ARG A 342 -9.76 -4.02 28.37
N LEU A 343 -10.18 -4.38 27.17
CA LEU A 343 -11.53 -4.90 26.93
C LEU A 343 -11.74 -6.20 27.72
N LEU A 344 -10.81 -7.14 27.65
CA LEU A 344 -10.92 -8.42 28.34
C LEU A 344 -10.90 -8.26 29.88
N MET A 345 -10.00 -7.42 30.41
CA MET A 345 -9.83 -7.25 31.85
C MET A 345 -10.86 -6.28 32.44
N ASP A 346 -10.92 -5.05 31.93
CA ASP A 346 -11.63 -3.96 32.60
C ASP A 346 -13.14 -3.98 32.26
N VAL A 347 -13.52 -4.44 31.04
CA VAL A 347 -14.91 -4.51 30.59
C VAL A 347 -15.52 -5.90 30.89
N HIS A 348 -14.76 -6.97 30.63
CA HIS A 348 -15.28 -8.35 30.77
C HIS A 348 -14.76 -9.10 32.00
N GLY A 349 -13.94 -8.46 32.85
CA GLY A 349 -13.59 -8.97 34.19
C GLY A 349 -12.63 -10.17 34.20
N MET A 350 -11.83 -10.37 33.13
CA MET A 350 -10.84 -11.44 33.11
C MET A 350 -9.59 -11.05 33.90
N ASP A 351 -8.90 -12.03 34.46
CA ASP A 351 -7.57 -11.81 35.02
C ASP A 351 -6.54 -11.54 33.92
N PHE A 352 -5.40 -10.97 34.33
CA PHE A 352 -4.35 -10.56 33.41
C PHE A 352 -3.78 -11.73 32.61
N ASP A 353 -3.50 -12.88 33.25
CA ASP A 353 -2.84 -14.00 32.60
C ASP A 353 -3.71 -14.63 31.52
N LEU A 354 -5.00 -14.80 31.78
CA LEU A 354 -5.98 -15.28 30.82
C LEU A 354 -6.17 -14.30 29.66
N ALA A 355 -6.31 -13.00 29.98
CA ALA A 355 -6.45 -11.96 28.96
C ALA A 355 -5.20 -11.89 28.05
N TRP A 356 -4.01 -12.03 28.65
CA TRP A 356 -2.75 -12.04 27.92
C TRP A 356 -2.59 -13.28 27.02
N ASP A 357 -2.97 -14.46 27.51
CA ASP A 357 -2.99 -15.68 26.69
C ASP A 357 -3.91 -15.55 25.48
N ILE A 358 -5.14 -15.10 25.69
CA ILE A 358 -6.12 -14.85 24.61
C ILE A 358 -5.55 -13.85 23.61
N THR A 359 -5.01 -12.73 24.09
CA THR A 359 -4.47 -11.66 23.24
C THR A 359 -3.35 -12.18 22.33
N LYS A 360 -2.34 -12.82 22.92
CA LYS A 360 -1.21 -13.38 22.13
C LYS A 360 -1.65 -14.40 21.09
N ARG A 361 -2.62 -15.25 21.39
CA ARG A 361 -3.10 -16.29 20.47
C ARG A 361 -4.00 -15.74 19.37
N THR A 362 -4.53 -14.52 19.54
CA THR A 362 -5.46 -13.91 18.59
C THR A 362 -4.74 -13.06 17.53
N PHE A 363 -3.64 -12.39 17.89
CA PHE A 363 -2.93 -11.49 16.97
C PHE A 363 -1.84 -12.18 16.15
N GLY A 364 -1.74 -11.78 14.87
CA GLY A 364 -0.56 -11.91 14.02
C GLY A 364 -0.08 -10.53 13.58
N TYR A 365 1.19 -10.36 13.27
CA TYR A 365 1.81 -9.09 12.91
C TYR A 365 2.70 -9.24 11.69
N THR A 366 2.54 -8.34 10.72
CA THR A 366 3.44 -8.21 9.56
C THR A 366 4.30 -6.96 9.71
N ASN A 367 5.62 -7.13 9.66
CA ASN A 367 6.57 -6.03 9.59
C ASN A 367 6.87 -5.67 8.13
N HIS A 368 6.90 -4.36 7.80
CA HIS A 368 7.14 -3.84 6.46
C HIS A 368 8.41 -3.00 6.33
N THR A 369 9.22 -2.88 7.39
CA THR A 369 10.42 -2.04 7.36
C THR A 369 11.60 -2.65 8.14
N LEU A 370 12.80 -2.37 7.63
CA LEU A 370 14.07 -2.67 8.34
C LEU A 370 14.77 -1.41 8.83
N LEU A 371 14.27 -0.23 8.47
CA LEU A 371 14.83 1.03 8.92
C LEU A 371 14.45 1.25 10.39
N PRO A 372 15.41 1.24 11.35
CA PRO A 372 15.09 1.41 12.78
C PRO A 372 14.35 2.72 13.07
N GLU A 373 14.68 3.79 12.33
CA GLU A 373 14.03 5.09 12.42
C GLU A 373 12.59 5.11 11.90
N ALA A 374 12.23 4.13 11.06
CA ALA A 374 10.87 3.98 10.53
C ALA A 374 9.99 3.06 11.39
N LEU A 375 10.57 2.38 12.40
CA LEU A 375 9.81 1.68 13.43
C LEU A 375 9.19 2.71 14.36
N GLU A 376 7.87 2.73 14.42
CA GLU A 376 7.14 3.71 15.22
C GLU A 376 7.47 3.60 16.71
N SER A 377 7.66 4.76 17.31
CA SER A 377 7.76 4.90 18.76
C SER A 377 7.06 6.18 19.20
N TRP A 378 6.34 6.12 20.31
CA TRP A 378 5.61 7.27 20.85
C TRP A 378 6.21 7.74 22.16
N PRO A 379 6.38 9.07 22.38
CA PRO A 379 6.82 9.59 23.67
C PRO A 379 5.93 9.09 24.81
N VAL A 380 6.53 8.55 25.86
CA VAL A 380 5.78 8.09 27.03
C VAL A 380 4.85 9.15 27.60
N PRO A 381 5.25 10.43 27.77
CA PRO A 381 4.34 11.47 28.28
C PRO A 381 3.11 11.70 27.37
N LEU A 382 3.27 11.59 26.06
CA LEU A 382 2.16 11.70 25.12
C LEU A 382 1.21 10.51 25.27
N PHE A 383 1.76 9.29 25.31
CA PHE A 383 0.99 8.07 25.44
C PHE A 383 0.22 8.02 26.77
N GLU A 384 0.87 8.38 27.90
CA GLU A 384 0.25 8.45 29.23
C GLU A 384 -0.89 9.48 29.29
N ARG A 385 -0.70 10.63 28.67
CA ARG A 385 -1.73 11.68 28.63
C ARG A 385 -2.96 11.29 27.83
N LEU A 386 -2.76 10.64 26.68
CA LEU A 386 -3.87 10.26 25.78
C LEU A 386 -4.54 8.97 26.20
N LEU A 387 -3.77 7.97 26.64
CA LEU A 387 -4.18 6.59 26.84
C LEU A 387 -3.63 6.05 28.17
N PRO A 388 -3.99 6.66 29.32
CA PRO A 388 -3.37 6.37 30.61
C PRO A 388 -3.55 4.91 31.03
N ARG A 389 -4.70 4.29 30.75
CA ARG A 389 -4.93 2.88 31.06
C ARG A 389 -4.11 1.95 30.20
N HIS A 390 -4.01 2.23 28.92
CA HIS A 390 -3.18 1.46 27.98
C HIS A 390 -1.69 1.51 28.37
N MET A 391 -1.22 2.66 28.82
CA MET A 391 0.17 2.77 29.29
C MET A 391 0.45 1.90 30.52
N GLN A 392 -0.50 1.83 31.48
CA GLN A 392 -0.40 0.90 32.62
C GLN A 392 -0.34 -0.55 32.15
N ILE A 393 -1.13 -0.92 31.15
CA ILE A 393 -1.12 -2.27 30.58
C ILE A 393 0.20 -2.56 29.87
N VAL A 394 0.72 -1.59 29.10
CA VAL A 394 2.03 -1.71 28.43
C VAL A 394 3.14 -1.92 29.47
N TYR A 395 3.14 -1.20 30.59
CA TYR A 395 4.09 -1.43 31.68
C TYR A 395 3.96 -2.84 32.29
N ALA A 396 2.73 -3.33 32.47
CA ALA A 396 2.52 -4.69 33.00
C ALA A 396 3.01 -5.78 32.04
N ILE A 397 2.70 -5.65 30.74
CA ILE A 397 3.22 -6.55 29.70
C ILE A 397 4.75 -6.49 29.65
N ASN A 398 5.34 -5.29 29.70
CA ASN A 398 6.79 -5.10 29.68
C ASN A 398 7.45 -5.80 30.87
N ALA A 399 6.90 -5.64 32.07
CA ALA A 399 7.41 -6.30 33.26
C ALA A 399 7.44 -7.83 33.11
N GLN A 400 6.37 -8.43 32.58
CA GLN A 400 6.30 -9.87 32.35
C GLN A 400 7.33 -10.33 31.31
N VAL A 401 7.43 -9.66 30.16
CA VAL A 401 8.42 -10.00 29.10
C VAL A 401 9.85 -9.91 29.62
N LEU A 402 10.16 -8.88 30.41
CA LEU A 402 11.49 -8.72 30.99
C LEU A 402 11.79 -9.78 32.05
N LEU A 403 10.79 -10.22 32.83
CA LEU A 403 10.94 -11.34 33.76
C LEU A 403 11.22 -12.65 33.01
N GLU A 404 10.47 -12.92 31.93
CA GLU A 404 10.72 -14.08 31.06
C GLU A 404 12.17 -14.07 30.50
N ALA A 405 12.61 -12.93 29.95
CA ALA A 405 13.95 -12.80 29.42
C ALA A 405 15.03 -13.04 30.49
N ARG A 406 14.88 -12.44 31.69
CA ARG A 406 15.81 -12.63 32.82
C ARG A 406 15.83 -14.07 33.32
N ALA A 407 14.70 -14.74 33.36
CA ALA A 407 14.59 -16.12 33.85
C ALA A 407 15.37 -17.12 32.96
N THR A 408 15.61 -16.81 31.69
CA THR A 408 16.44 -17.64 30.80
C THR A 408 17.93 -17.64 31.21
N GLY A 409 18.43 -16.58 31.85
CA GLY A 409 19.84 -16.36 32.16
C GLY A 409 20.74 -16.15 30.94
N LYS A 410 20.18 -15.99 29.75
CA LYS A 410 20.93 -15.95 28.46
C LYS A 410 21.17 -14.54 27.93
N PHE A 411 20.53 -13.51 28.50
CA PHE A 411 20.57 -12.13 27.98
C PHE A 411 21.39 -11.21 28.87
N SER A 412 22.25 -10.38 28.26
CA SER A 412 22.92 -9.28 28.92
C SER A 412 21.95 -8.15 29.27
N GLY A 413 22.36 -7.22 30.14
CA GLY A 413 21.57 -6.05 30.48
C GLY A 413 21.20 -5.19 29.26
N GLU A 414 22.12 -5.05 28.31
CA GLU A 414 21.86 -4.32 27.06
C GLU A 414 20.82 -5.02 26.16
N GLN A 415 20.89 -6.34 26.07
CA GLN A 415 19.92 -7.15 25.32
C GLN A 415 18.53 -7.06 25.96
N ILE A 416 18.45 -7.12 27.30
CA ILE A 416 17.19 -6.90 28.04
C ILE A 416 16.64 -5.50 27.76
N ALA A 417 17.51 -4.47 27.70
CA ALA A 417 17.09 -3.11 27.36
C ALA A 417 16.57 -2.98 25.91
N ARG A 418 17.10 -3.78 24.97
CA ARG A 418 16.58 -3.83 23.58
C ARG A 418 15.26 -4.62 23.46
N ILE A 419 15.07 -5.65 24.26
CA ILE A 419 13.80 -6.40 24.36
C ILE A 419 12.68 -5.52 24.94
N SER A 420 13.00 -4.61 25.86
CA SER A 420 12.03 -3.75 26.53
C SER A 420 11.09 -3.03 25.56
N LEU A 421 9.80 -2.97 25.89
CA LEU A 421 8.80 -2.16 25.18
C LEU A 421 9.03 -0.66 25.38
N ILE A 422 9.82 -0.29 26.39
CA ILE A 422 10.13 1.10 26.71
C ILE A 422 11.60 1.35 26.40
N GLN A 423 11.88 2.33 25.57
CA GLN A 423 13.21 2.89 25.39
C GLN A 423 13.49 3.85 26.55
N GLU A 424 14.56 3.58 27.30
CA GLU A 424 14.93 4.39 28.47
C GLU A 424 16.07 5.39 28.18
N ASN A 425 16.83 5.19 27.11
CA ASN A 425 17.95 6.06 26.73
C ASN A 425 17.42 7.29 25.97
N GLY A 426 17.68 8.49 26.52
CA GLY A 426 17.15 9.76 26.02
C GLY A 426 15.68 9.98 26.41
N ASP A 427 14.88 10.50 25.51
CA ASP A 427 13.43 10.63 25.72
C ASP A 427 12.78 9.24 25.78
N ARG A 428 12.09 8.97 26.88
CA ARG A 428 11.38 7.70 27.05
C ARG A 428 10.30 7.53 26.00
N ARG A 429 10.34 6.39 25.29
CA ARG A 429 9.40 6.10 24.19
C ARG A 429 8.88 4.67 24.25
N VAL A 430 7.64 4.48 23.88
CA VAL A 430 7.01 3.16 23.68
C VAL A 430 7.40 2.64 22.30
N ARG A 431 8.02 1.47 22.23
CA ARG A 431 8.43 0.81 20.97
C ARG A 431 7.27 -0.02 20.43
N MET A 432 6.60 0.49 19.43
CA MET A 432 5.40 -0.14 18.89
C MET A 432 5.69 -1.46 18.18
N GLY A 433 6.85 -1.59 17.51
CA GLY A 433 7.29 -2.86 16.91
C GLY A 433 7.50 -3.97 17.94
N ASN A 434 8.14 -3.66 19.08
CA ASN A 434 8.31 -4.62 20.16
C ASN A 434 6.95 -5.01 20.77
N LEU A 435 6.05 -4.05 20.95
CA LEU A 435 4.70 -4.29 21.45
C LEU A 435 3.90 -5.22 20.52
N ALA A 436 3.89 -4.95 19.22
CA ALA A 436 3.25 -5.81 18.23
C ALA A 436 3.85 -7.22 18.23
N PHE A 437 5.18 -7.33 18.33
CA PHE A 437 5.90 -8.61 18.37
C PHE A 437 5.48 -9.47 19.57
N VAL A 438 5.56 -8.93 20.80
CA VAL A 438 5.26 -9.72 21.99
C VAL A 438 3.78 -10.07 22.11
N GLY A 439 2.91 -9.21 21.59
CA GLY A 439 1.46 -9.40 21.56
C GLY A 439 0.94 -10.35 20.48
N SER A 440 1.82 -10.85 19.60
CA SER A 440 1.43 -11.70 18.47
C SER A 440 2.07 -13.09 18.56
N HIS A 441 1.34 -14.13 18.17
CA HIS A 441 1.88 -15.49 18.10
C HIS A 441 2.75 -15.72 16.88
N SER A 442 2.56 -14.95 15.81
CA SER A 442 3.29 -15.07 14.54
C SER A 442 3.62 -13.70 13.99
N ILE A 443 4.89 -13.53 13.62
CA ILE A 443 5.43 -12.31 13.00
C ILE A 443 5.98 -12.70 11.65
N ASN A 444 5.56 -12.02 10.57
CA ASN A 444 6.14 -12.31 9.27
C ASN A 444 6.85 -11.12 8.65
N GLY A 445 7.94 -11.44 7.95
CA GLY A 445 8.53 -10.57 6.94
C GLY A 445 7.80 -10.74 5.61
N VAL A 446 8.15 -9.91 4.64
CA VAL A 446 7.43 -9.78 3.35
C VAL A 446 8.26 -10.16 2.12
N SER A 447 9.48 -10.65 2.33
CA SER A 447 10.35 -11.34 1.39
C SER A 447 11.34 -12.23 2.16
N ALA A 448 11.97 -13.18 1.51
CA ALA A 448 12.94 -14.07 2.15
C ALA A 448 14.09 -13.28 2.79
N LEU A 449 14.73 -12.39 2.01
CA LEU A 449 15.81 -11.52 2.50
C LEU A 449 15.36 -10.65 3.68
N HIS A 450 14.21 -10.00 3.58
CA HIS A 450 13.66 -9.16 4.64
C HIS A 450 13.48 -9.96 5.94
N THR A 451 12.96 -11.16 5.85
CA THR A 451 12.71 -12.02 7.01
C THR A 451 14.00 -12.40 7.73
N GLU A 452 15.07 -12.74 7.00
CA GLU A 452 16.36 -13.03 7.60
C GLU A 452 16.98 -11.78 8.25
N LEU A 453 16.93 -10.65 7.57
CA LEU A 453 17.41 -9.38 8.13
C LEU A 453 16.64 -8.97 9.41
N MET A 454 15.31 -9.21 9.47
CA MET A 454 14.55 -8.99 10.71
C MET A 454 15.10 -9.79 11.90
N LYS A 455 15.48 -11.05 11.69
CA LYS A 455 16.06 -11.94 12.72
C LYS A 455 17.42 -11.48 13.18
N GLU A 456 18.19 -10.84 12.30
CA GLU A 456 19.57 -10.41 12.56
C GLU A 456 19.65 -8.97 13.08
N THR A 457 18.65 -8.12 12.81
CA THR A 457 18.68 -6.67 13.09
C THR A 457 17.57 -6.25 14.06
N VAL A 458 16.46 -5.75 13.53
CA VAL A 458 15.41 -5.04 14.31
C VAL A 458 14.77 -5.89 15.40
N PHE A 459 14.68 -7.21 15.23
CA PHE A 459 14.12 -8.14 16.22
C PHE A 459 15.10 -9.19 16.70
N ALA A 460 16.41 -8.97 16.53
CA ALA A 460 17.43 -9.98 16.85
C ALA A 460 17.33 -10.56 18.29
N ASP A 461 17.13 -9.71 19.29
CA ASP A 461 17.04 -10.17 20.68
C ASP A 461 15.66 -10.75 21.02
N LEU A 462 14.56 -10.23 20.42
CA LEU A 462 13.23 -10.81 20.52
C LEU A 462 13.16 -12.18 19.82
N HIS A 463 13.84 -12.34 18.69
CA HIS A 463 13.95 -13.63 18.01
C HIS A 463 14.70 -14.67 18.84
N LYS A 464 15.77 -14.29 19.55
CA LYS A 464 16.48 -15.19 20.49
C LYS A 464 15.57 -15.61 21.65
N LEU A 465 14.68 -14.72 22.10
CA LEU A 465 13.73 -15.03 23.18
C LEU A 465 12.57 -15.90 22.69
N TYR A 466 12.10 -15.65 21.46
CA TYR A 466 10.96 -16.34 20.82
C TYR A 466 11.34 -16.83 19.42
N PRO A 467 12.16 -17.89 19.29
CA PRO A 467 12.79 -18.28 18.02
C PRO A 467 11.80 -18.74 16.95
N ASP A 468 10.63 -19.25 17.33
CA ASP A 468 9.66 -19.85 16.42
C ASP A 468 8.61 -18.85 15.87
N ARG A 469 8.65 -17.57 16.29
CA ARG A 469 7.61 -16.60 15.92
C ARG A 469 7.82 -15.96 14.56
N ILE A 470 9.07 -15.77 14.10
CA ILE A 470 9.36 -15.10 12.83
C ILE A 470 9.32 -16.10 11.67
N ASN A 471 8.52 -15.77 10.65
CA ASN A 471 8.43 -16.55 9.41
C ASN A 471 8.33 -15.63 8.18
N ASN A 472 8.53 -16.19 6.98
CA ASN A 472 8.43 -15.47 5.73
C ASN A 472 7.07 -15.67 5.05
N LYS A 473 6.47 -14.58 4.59
CA LYS A 473 5.34 -14.58 3.65
C LYS A 473 5.63 -13.57 2.56
N THR A 474 6.32 -14.02 1.50
CA THR A 474 6.64 -13.15 0.37
C THR A 474 5.38 -12.55 -0.20
N ASN A 475 5.38 -11.24 -0.37
CA ASN A 475 4.26 -10.49 -0.91
C ASN A 475 3.82 -11.03 -2.28
N GLY A 476 2.62 -10.68 -2.66
CA GLY A 476 2.04 -10.94 -3.97
C GLY A 476 1.09 -9.84 -4.38
N ILE A 477 0.63 -9.94 -5.62
CA ILE A 477 -0.28 -9.00 -6.27
C ILE A 477 -1.50 -9.73 -6.80
N THR A 478 -2.67 -9.05 -6.85
CA THR A 478 -3.83 -9.64 -7.52
C THR A 478 -3.65 -9.62 -9.05
N PRO A 479 -3.69 -10.78 -9.71
CA PRO A 479 -3.57 -10.82 -11.18
C PRO A 479 -4.79 -10.25 -11.89
N ARG A 480 -5.98 -10.21 -11.24
CA ARG A 480 -7.19 -9.66 -11.81
C ARG A 480 -7.00 -8.20 -12.18
N ARG A 481 -6.60 -7.36 -11.23
CA ARG A 481 -6.30 -5.94 -11.51
C ARG A 481 -5.02 -5.78 -12.31
N TRP A 482 -3.94 -6.47 -11.95
CA TRP A 482 -2.59 -6.17 -12.43
C TRP A 482 -2.18 -6.91 -13.70
N LEU A 483 -3.06 -7.73 -14.27
CA LEU A 483 -2.93 -8.31 -15.61
C LEU A 483 -4.25 -8.21 -16.37
N ILE A 484 -5.31 -8.87 -15.88
CA ILE A 484 -6.56 -9.04 -16.62
C ILE A 484 -7.20 -7.68 -16.93
N GLN A 485 -7.30 -6.80 -15.94
CA GLN A 485 -7.92 -5.47 -16.08
C GLN A 485 -6.98 -4.46 -16.74
N CYS A 486 -5.73 -4.34 -16.30
CA CYS A 486 -4.85 -3.27 -16.78
C CYS A 486 -4.23 -3.56 -18.15
N ASN A 487 -4.12 -4.85 -18.56
CA ASN A 487 -3.51 -5.27 -19.83
C ASN A 487 -4.40 -6.28 -20.59
N PRO A 488 -5.59 -5.84 -21.05
CA PRO A 488 -6.52 -6.72 -21.77
C PRO A 488 -5.93 -7.30 -23.04
N GLY A 489 -5.02 -6.58 -23.72
CA GLY A 489 -4.32 -7.08 -24.91
C GLY A 489 -3.43 -8.28 -24.61
N LEU A 490 -2.63 -8.23 -23.54
CA LEU A 490 -1.81 -9.37 -23.13
C LEU A 490 -2.67 -10.53 -22.60
N THR A 491 -3.74 -10.22 -21.89
CA THR A 491 -4.71 -11.22 -21.41
C THR A 491 -5.34 -11.98 -22.58
N ALA A 492 -5.78 -11.26 -23.63
CA ALA A 492 -6.35 -11.87 -24.84
C ALA A 492 -5.33 -12.73 -25.58
N LEU A 493 -4.09 -12.25 -25.73
CA LEU A 493 -3.01 -13.02 -26.37
C LEU A 493 -2.69 -14.29 -25.59
N ALA A 494 -2.64 -14.22 -24.25
CA ALA A 494 -2.42 -15.39 -23.41
C ALA A 494 -3.58 -16.39 -23.53
N ARG A 495 -4.84 -15.93 -23.54
CA ARG A 495 -6.02 -16.79 -23.74
C ARG A 495 -5.99 -17.51 -25.09
N GLU A 496 -5.63 -16.80 -26.15
CA GLU A 496 -5.47 -17.41 -27.49
C GLU A 496 -4.44 -18.55 -27.48
N ALA A 497 -3.33 -18.35 -26.78
CA ALA A 497 -2.18 -19.25 -26.79
C ALA A 497 -2.31 -20.46 -25.84
N ILE A 498 -2.83 -20.26 -24.62
CA ILE A 498 -2.81 -21.27 -23.54
C ILE A 498 -4.20 -21.52 -22.89
N GLY A 499 -5.27 -20.94 -23.44
CA GLY A 499 -6.62 -21.01 -22.87
C GLY A 499 -6.77 -20.09 -21.66
N ASP A 500 -7.92 -20.17 -20.97
CA ASP A 500 -8.30 -19.21 -19.91
C ASP A 500 -8.04 -19.69 -18.48
N ARG A 501 -7.50 -20.90 -18.29
CA ARG A 501 -7.25 -21.46 -16.95
C ARG A 501 -6.30 -20.63 -16.07
N PHE A 502 -5.41 -19.84 -16.68
CA PHE A 502 -4.51 -18.96 -15.93
C PHE A 502 -5.28 -17.80 -15.25
N MET A 503 -6.48 -17.49 -15.68
CA MET A 503 -7.31 -16.46 -15.04
C MET A 503 -7.85 -16.91 -13.67
N ASP A 504 -8.03 -18.21 -13.49
CA ASP A 504 -8.44 -18.82 -12.21
C ASP A 504 -7.24 -19.17 -11.33
N ASP A 505 -6.08 -19.47 -11.95
CA ASP A 505 -4.84 -19.83 -11.29
C ASP A 505 -3.66 -19.26 -12.10
N ILE A 506 -3.17 -18.12 -11.69
CA ILE A 506 -2.15 -17.37 -12.45
C ILE A 506 -0.83 -18.14 -12.59
N GLU A 507 -0.51 -19.12 -11.75
CA GLU A 507 0.70 -19.93 -11.92
C GLU A 507 0.69 -20.72 -13.23
N LYS A 508 -0.49 -20.99 -13.81
CA LYS A 508 -0.65 -21.63 -15.12
C LYS A 508 -0.18 -20.77 -16.30
N ILE A 509 0.06 -19.47 -16.08
CA ILE A 509 0.64 -18.58 -17.11
C ILE A 509 2.05 -19.06 -17.52
N LYS A 510 2.68 -19.90 -16.70
CA LYS A 510 3.95 -20.58 -17.03
C LYS A 510 3.91 -21.32 -18.37
N ALA A 511 2.75 -21.72 -18.84
CA ALA A 511 2.60 -22.35 -20.16
C ALA A 511 2.99 -21.42 -21.34
N LEU A 512 3.17 -20.13 -21.12
CA LEU A 512 3.73 -19.19 -22.10
C LEU A 512 5.26 -19.34 -22.27
N ASP A 513 5.98 -19.96 -21.33
CA ASP A 513 7.46 -19.99 -21.32
C ASP A 513 8.06 -20.56 -22.63
N PRO A 514 7.59 -21.69 -23.19
CA PRO A 514 8.10 -22.18 -24.46
C PRO A 514 7.82 -21.27 -25.66
N LEU A 515 6.78 -20.42 -25.57
CA LEU A 515 6.40 -19.50 -26.65
C LEU A 515 7.35 -18.27 -26.72
N ALA A 516 8.23 -18.10 -25.76
CA ALA A 516 9.31 -17.10 -25.83
C ALA A 516 10.23 -17.33 -27.04
N ASP A 517 10.36 -18.58 -27.51
CA ASP A 517 11.20 -18.94 -28.67
C ASP A 517 10.41 -18.95 -30.00
N ASP A 518 9.08 -18.77 -29.96
CA ASP A 518 8.22 -18.63 -31.15
C ASP A 518 8.24 -17.20 -31.70
N ALA A 519 8.73 -17.04 -32.94
CA ALA A 519 8.85 -15.71 -33.56
C ALA A 519 7.48 -15.05 -33.80
N ALA A 520 6.46 -15.81 -34.16
CA ALA A 520 5.13 -15.29 -34.41
C ALA A 520 4.46 -14.82 -33.10
N PHE A 521 4.66 -15.54 -32.02
CA PHE A 521 4.17 -15.14 -30.70
C PHE A 521 4.90 -13.87 -30.19
N ARG A 522 6.23 -13.81 -30.35
CA ARG A 522 7.00 -12.58 -30.02
C ARG A 522 6.51 -11.34 -30.75
N GLU A 523 6.19 -11.48 -32.06
CA GLU A 523 5.68 -10.33 -32.83
C GLU A 523 4.28 -9.87 -32.32
N LYS A 524 3.38 -10.80 -32.00
CA LYS A 524 2.07 -10.47 -31.37
C LYS A 524 2.26 -9.80 -30.02
N PHE A 525 3.18 -10.30 -29.20
CA PHE A 525 3.51 -9.72 -27.89
C PHE A 525 4.07 -8.29 -28.03
N ALA A 526 5.00 -8.09 -28.97
CA ALA A 526 5.54 -6.77 -29.31
C ALA A 526 4.44 -5.80 -29.75
N ALA A 527 3.46 -6.26 -30.54
CA ALA A 527 2.34 -5.44 -30.99
C ALA A 527 1.47 -4.98 -29.80
N VAL A 528 1.17 -5.87 -28.85
CA VAL A 528 0.47 -5.50 -27.60
C VAL A 528 1.27 -4.47 -26.82
N LYS A 529 2.59 -4.66 -26.67
CA LYS A 529 3.45 -3.71 -25.96
C LYS A 529 3.44 -2.34 -26.66
N ARG A 530 3.54 -2.27 -27.98
CA ARG A 530 3.46 -1.01 -28.75
C ARG A 530 2.13 -0.27 -28.50
N GLN A 531 1.00 -0.99 -28.44
CA GLN A 531 -0.32 -0.41 -28.13
C GLN A 531 -0.35 0.21 -26.73
N ASN A 532 0.16 -0.51 -25.72
CA ASN A 532 0.23 0.01 -24.36
C ASN A 532 1.14 1.25 -24.25
N LYS A 533 2.27 1.26 -24.95
CA LYS A 533 3.19 2.41 -25.01
C LYS A 533 2.54 3.61 -25.71
N ALA A 534 1.80 3.40 -26.81
CA ALA A 534 1.05 4.45 -27.48
C ALA A 534 -0.02 5.06 -26.57
N ARG A 535 -0.72 4.23 -25.78
CA ARG A 535 -1.70 4.69 -24.78
C ARG A 535 -1.05 5.60 -23.72
N LEU A 536 0.13 5.22 -23.19
CA LEU A 536 0.86 6.06 -22.24
C LEU A 536 1.39 7.34 -22.89
N ALA A 537 1.92 7.25 -24.12
CA ALA A 537 2.42 8.41 -24.85
C ALA A 537 1.31 9.45 -25.11
N ASN A 538 0.10 9.01 -25.47
CA ASN A 538 -1.06 9.89 -25.64
C ASN A 538 -1.45 10.55 -24.31
N LEU A 539 -1.52 9.77 -23.22
CA LEU A 539 -1.82 10.32 -21.89
C LEU A 539 -0.83 11.40 -21.46
N VAL A 540 0.47 11.22 -21.75
CA VAL A 540 1.52 12.20 -21.44
C VAL A 540 1.39 13.43 -22.34
N ALA A 541 1.06 13.24 -23.62
CA ALA A 541 0.82 14.35 -24.55
C ALA A 541 -0.37 15.21 -24.11
N ASP A 542 -1.47 14.56 -23.71
CA ASP A 542 -2.70 15.23 -23.28
C ASP A 542 -2.51 16.00 -21.96
N ARG A 543 -1.81 15.39 -20.99
CA ARG A 543 -1.67 15.97 -19.64
C ARG A 543 -0.50 16.95 -19.52
N LEU A 544 0.61 16.70 -20.21
CA LEU A 544 1.88 17.42 -20.03
C LEU A 544 2.34 18.16 -21.28
N GLY A 545 1.69 17.96 -22.43
CA GLY A 545 2.11 18.54 -23.70
C GLY A 545 3.41 17.97 -24.27
N ILE A 546 3.90 16.84 -23.73
CA ILE A 546 5.15 16.21 -24.13
C ILE A 546 4.86 15.07 -25.11
N ARG A 547 5.36 15.20 -26.34
CA ARG A 547 5.26 14.13 -27.34
C ARG A 547 6.37 13.11 -27.13
N LEU A 548 6.00 11.84 -27.11
CA LEU A 548 6.92 10.71 -26.94
C LEU A 548 6.85 9.79 -28.16
N ASP A 549 7.98 9.17 -28.46
CA ASP A 549 8.06 8.11 -29.46
C ASP A 549 7.82 6.73 -28.80
N PRO A 550 6.72 6.02 -29.12
CA PRO A 550 6.48 4.70 -28.56
C PRO A 550 7.50 3.62 -28.97
N SER A 551 8.37 3.87 -29.94
CA SER A 551 9.47 2.96 -30.31
C SER A 551 10.69 3.07 -29.38
N ALA A 552 10.84 4.18 -28.66
CA ALA A 552 11.91 4.37 -27.68
C ALA A 552 11.75 3.42 -26.48
N LEU A 553 12.86 3.06 -25.81
CA LEU A 553 12.82 2.30 -24.56
C LEU A 553 12.09 3.11 -23.47
N PHE A 554 10.99 2.57 -22.91
CA PHE A 554 10.28 3.16 -21.78
C PHE A 554 10.82 2.63 -20.47
N ASP A 555 11.66 3.43 -19.84
CA ASP A 555 12.38 3.19 -18.59
C ASP A 555 11.61 3.87 -17.44
N ILE A 556 11.00 3.10 -16.53
CA ILE A 556 9.99 3.61 -15.61
C ILE A 556 10.38 3.37 -14.15
N GLN A 557 10.47 4.48 -13.39
CA GLN A 557 10.61 4.48 -11.93
C GLN A 557 9.41 5.19 -11.28
N VAL A 558 8.37 4.44 -10.95
CA VAL A 558 7.17 4.97 -10.30
C VAL A 558 6.96 4.32 -8.94
N LYS A 559 7.20 5.09 -7.91
CA LYS A 559 7.11 4.73 -6.50
C LYS A 559 7.21 5.98 -5.63
N ARG A 560 6.86 5.88 -4.34
CA ARG A 560 7.07 6.98 -3.39
C ARG A 560 8.47 7.57 -3.53
N ILE A 561 8.59 8.89 -3.55
CA ILE A 561 9.90 9.55 -3.61
C ILE A 561 10.54 9.47 -2.22
N HIS A 562 11.70 8.83 -2.17
CA HIS A 562 12.47 8.64 -0.94
C HIS A 562 13.93 8.38 -1.28
N GLU A 563 14.87 8.88 -0.48
CA GLU A 563 16.29 8.78 -0.76
C GLU A 563 16.77 7.31 -0.89
N TYR A 564 16.24 6.38 -0.08
CA TYR A 564 16.64 4.96 -0.17
C TYR A 564 16.16 4.27 -1.46
N LYS A 565 15.10 4.78 -2.12
CA LYS A 565 14.62 4.27 -3.42
C LYS A 565 15.45 4.78 -4.60
N ARG A 566 16.32 5.73 -4.33
CA ARG A 566 17.40 6.24 -5.18
C ARG A 566 16.95 6.80 -6.53
N GLN A 567 15.84 7.54 -6.57
CA GLN A 567 15.52 8.34 -7.78
C GLN A 567 16.68 9.26 -8.15
N LEU A 568 17.45 9.74 -7.17
CA LEU A 568 18.64 10.54 -7.41
C LEU A 568 19.68 9.79 -8.26
N LEU A 569 19.92 8.49 -8.01
CA LEU A 569 20.82 7.66 -8.83
C LEU A 569 20.37 7.62 -10.30
N ASN A 570 19.08 7.41 -10.54
CA ASN A 570 18.53 7.41 -11.89
C ASN A 570 18.60 8.79 -12.58
N ILE A 571 18.39 9.88 -11.83
CA ILE A 571 18.55 11.26 -12.36
C ILE A 571 20.00 11.56 -12.71
N LEU A 572 20.96 11.15 -11.88
CA LEU A 572 22.40 11.33 -12.15
C LEU A 572 22.82 10.58 -13.42
N GLU A 573 22.34 9.34 -13.61
CA GLU A 573 22.60 8.58 -14.84
C GLU A 573 21.94 9.25 -16.07
N ALA A 574 20.73 9.79 -15.92
CA ALA A 574 20.09 10.56 -16.99
C ALA A 574 20.89 11.79 -17.40
N ILE A 575 21.52 12.48 -16.45
CA ILE A 575 22.41 13.62 -16.72
C ILE A 575 23.68 13.15 -17.41
N ALA A 576 24.31 12.07 -16.93
CA ALA A 576 25.50 11.49 -17.56
C ALA A 576 25.22 11.06 -19.02
N LEU A 577 24.09 10.38 -19.25
CA LEU A 577 23.65 9.99 -20.60
C LEU A 577 23.39 11.21 -21.50
N TYR A 578 22.78 12.27 -20.96
CA TYR A 578 22.57 13.53 -21.65
C TYR A 578 23.88 14.13 -22.11
N ASP A 579 24.88 14.20 -21.24
CA ASP A 579 26.22 14.75 -21.56
C ASP A 579 26.95 13.86 -22.58
N GLN A 580 26.86 12.55 -22.50
CA GLN A 580 27.44 11.62 -23.47
C GLN A 580 26.81 11.75 -24.85
N ILE A 581 25.49 11.87 -24.97
CA ILE A 581 24.83 12.08 -26.28
C ILE A 581 25.30 13.36 -26.92
N ARG A 582 25.50 14.43 -26.16
CA ARG A 582 25.99 15.73 -26.67
C ARG A 582 27.45 15.70 -27.07
N SER A 583 28.27 15.00 -26.29
CA SER A 583 29.74 14.93 -26.52
C SER A 583 30.09 13.94 -27.64
N HIS A 584 29.25 12.97 -27.91
CA HIS A 584 29.44 11.93 -28.92
C HIS A 584 28.22 11.76 -29.82
N PRO A 585 27.84 12.81 -30.58
CA PRO A 585 26.65 12.80 -31.43
C PRO A 585 26.72 11.81 -32.58
N GLU A 586 27.91 11.33 -32.93
CA GLU A 586 28.18 10.34 -33.96
C GLU A 586 27.87 8.90 -33.57
N ARG A 587 27.73 8.62 -32.26
CA ARG A 587 27.38 7.27 -31.77
C ARG A 587 25.93 6.94 -32.09
N ASP A 588 25.69 5.64 -32.28
CA ASP A 588 24.36 5.09 -32.45
C ASP A 588 23.70 4.90 -31.08
N TRP A 589 23.08 5.96 -30.56
CA TRP A 589 22.38 5.97 -29.29
C TRP A 589 20.98 5.37 -29.41
N MET A 590 20.57 4.56 -28.42
CA MET A 590 19.21 4.04 -28.34
C MET A 590 18.27 5.11 -27.80
N PRO A 591 17.15 5.40 -28.51
CA PRO A 591 16.13 6.32 -27.96
C PRO A 591 15.55 5.80 -26.67
N ARG A 592 15.47 6.66 -25.64
CA ARG A 592 15.00 6.31 -24.29
C ARG A 592 14.11 7.41 -23.73
N VAL A 593 13.08 7.00 -23.02
CA VAL A 593 12.23 7.86 -22.18
C VAL A 593 12.34 7.40 -20.75
N LYS A 594 12.89 8.24 -19.88
CA LYS A 594 12.93 8.01 -18.43
C LYS A 594 11.71 8.63 -17.77
N PHE A 595 10.90 7.78 -17.16
CA PHE A 595 9.71 8.19 -16.43
C PHE A 595 9.95 8.17 -14.95
N PHE A 596 9.60 9.26 -14.29
CA PHE A 596 9.50 9.36 -12.84
C PHE A 596 8.05 9.64 -12.44
N GLY A 597 7.65 9.15 -11.28
CA GLY A 597 6.37 9.46 -10.70
C GLY A 597 6.29 8.96 -9.27
N GLY A 598 5.58 9.69 -8.42
CA GLY A 598 5.43 9.39 -7.02
C GLY A 598 5.32 10.64 -6.17
N LYS A 599 4.76 10.46 -4.97
CA LYS A 599 4.58 11.54 -4.01
C LYS A 599 5.73 11.53 -2.99
N ALA A 600 6.20 12.72 -2.60
CA ALA A 600 7.07 12.92 -1.44
C ALA A 600 6.21 13.22 -0.20
N ALA A 601 6.62 12.75 0.98
CA ALA A 601 5.97 13.19 2.21
C ALA A 601 6.07 14.72 2.34
N PRO A 602 5.01 15.41 2.81
CA PRO A 602 4.95 16.87 2.81
C PRO A 602 6.12 17.56 3.53
N SER A 603 6.61 16.97 4.61
CA SER A 603 7.74 17.48 5.40
C SER A 603 9.12 17.00 4.93
N TYR A 604 9.20 16.12 3.91
CA TYR A 604 10.46 15.54 3.47
C TYR A 604 11.17 16.41 2.44
N HIS A 605 11.98 17.35 2.92
CA HIS A 605 12.67 18.35 2.11
C HIS A 605 13.48 17.75 0.95
N ASN A 606 14.38 16.79 1.23
CA ASN A 606 15.23 16.16 0.21
C ASN A 606 14.40 15.44 -0.88
N ALA A 607 13.33 14.77 -0.50
CA ALA A 607 12.45 14.12 -1.48
C ALA A 607 11.76 15.14 -2.40
N LYS A 608 11.35 16.30 -1.86
CA LYS A 608 10.81 17.40 -2.67
C LYS A 608 11.86 18.02 -3.58
N LEU A 609 13.12 18.15 -3.13
CA LEU A 609 14.23 18.57 -3.96
C LEU A 609 14.51 17.58 -5.10
N ILE A 610 14.38 16.27 -4.86
CA ILE A 610 14.54 15.24 -5.91
C ILE A 610 13.44 15.38 -6.97
N ILE A 611 12.20 15.64 -6.59
CA ILE A 611 11.10 15.94 -7.54
C ILE A 611 11.44 17.17 -8.37
N LYS A 612 11.90 18.25 -7.71
CA LYS A 612 12.27 19.48 -8.37
C LYS A 612 13.42 19.26 -9.35
N LEU A 613 14.46 18.51 -8.95
CA LEU A 613 15.60 18.18 -9.80
C LEU A 613 15.17 17.39 -11.05
N ALA A 614 14.31 16.37 -10.87
CA ALA A 614 13.77 15.60 -12.00
C ALA A 614 13.07 16.49 -13.03
N ASN A 615 12.26 17.46 -12.55
CA ASN A 615 11.55 18.40 -13.41
C ASN A 615 12.50 19.44 -14.06
N ASP A 616 13.51 19.93 -13.36
CA ASP A 616 14.49 20.87 -13.91
C ASP A 616 15.38 20.19 -14.96
N VAL A 617 15.81 18.94 -14.71
CA VAL A 617 16.52 18.12 -15.70
C VAL A 617 15.63 17.85 -16.91
N ALA A 618 14.37 17.48 -16.70
CA ALA A 618 13.41 17.29 -17.80
C ALA A 618 13.27 18.53 -18.68
N LYS A 619 13.18 19.72 -18.07
CA LYS A 619 13.08 20.99 -18.79
C LYS A 619 14.29 21.23 -19.70
N VAL A 620 15.50 20.99 -19.21
CA VAL A 620 16.74 21.19 -19.96
C VAL A 620 16.89 20.14 -21.06
N VAL A 621 16.80 18.85 -20.70
CA VAL A 621 17.02 17.73 -21.63
C VAL A 621 15.98 17.73 -22.75
N ASN A 622 14.70 17.89 -22.42
CA ASN A 622 13.61 17.85 -23.40
C ASN A 622 13.62 19.06 -24.33
N GLY A 623 14.21 20.20 -23.89
CA GLY A 623 14.33 21.45 -24.66
C GLY A 623 15.57 21.54 -25.53
N ASP A 624 16.57 20.67 -25.36
CA ASP A 624 17.84 20.73 -26.08
C ASP A 624 17.74 20.02 -27.44
N PRO A 625 17.80 20.75 -28.56
CA PRO A 625 17.74 20.16 -29.90
C PRO A 625 18.97 19.30 -30.24
N SER A 626 20.10 19.47 -29.55
CA SER A 626 21.30 18.67 -29.78
C SER A 626 21.14 17.20 -29.39
N VAL A 627 20.20 16.91 -28.46
CA VAL A 627 19.84 15.55 -28.06
C VAL A 627 19.00 14.81 -29.12
N ARG A 628 18.43 15.53 -30.09
CA ARG A 628 17.67 14.95 -31.22
C ARG A 628 16.50 14.05 -30.80
N GLY A 629 15.96 14.23 -29.59
CA GLY A 629 14.90 13.40 -29.05
C GLY A 629 15.33 12.00 -28.58
N LEU A 630 16.64 11.70 -28.59
CA LEU A 630 17.20 10.42 -28.16
C LEU A 630 17.00 10.15 -26.65
N LEU A 631 16.92 11.21 -25.86
CA LEU A 631 16.59 11.13 -24.44
C LEU A 631 15.43 12.08 -24.13
N LYS A 632 14.43 11.56 -23.46
CA LYS A 632 13.35 12.34 -22.83
C LYS A 632 13.28 12.00 -21.35
N VAL A 633 12.99 13.00 -20.53
CA VAL A 633 12.75 12.82 -19.10
C VAL A 633 11.34 13.33 -18.79
N VAL A 634 10.54 12.54 -18.10
CA VAL A 634 9.14 12.86 -17.81
C VAL A 634 8.85 12.56 -16.34
N PHE A 635 8.43 13.57 -15.59
CA PHE A 635 7.82 13.38 -14.28
C PHE A 635 6.30 13.39 -14.45
N VAL A 636 5.64 12.26 -14.09
CA VAL A 636 4.18 12.12 -14.18
C VAL A 636 3.56 12.48 -12.85
N PRO A 637 2.83 13.61 -12.74
CA PRO A 637 2.22 14.06 -11.50
C PRO A 637 1.11 13.13 -11.00
N ASN A 638 0.90 13.17 -9.70
CA ASN A 638 -0.21 12.49 -9.01
C ASN A 638 -0.29 10.99 -9.30
N TYR A 639 0.85 10.30 -9.21
CA TYR A 639 0.90 8.85 -9.37
C TYR A 639 -0.06 8.17 -8.38
N ASN A 640 -0.97 7.35 -8.91
CA ASN A 640 -2.02 6.64 -8.20
C ASN A 640 -2.30 5.29 -8.86
N VAL A 641 -3.31 4.54 -8.42
CA VAL A 641 -3.62 3.20 -8.96
C VAL A 641 -4.01 3.27 -10.43
N SER A 642 -4.84 4.23 -10.83
CA SER A 642 -5.27 4.38 -12.24
C SER A 642 -4.11 4.71 -13.19
N LEU A 643 -3.15 5.52 -12.77
CA LEU A 643 -1.92 5.76 -13.56
C LEU A 643 -1.03 4.52 -13.62
N ALA A 644 -0.91 3.78 -12.51
CA ALA A 644 -0.16 2.53 -12.49
C ALA A 644 -0.72 1.51 -13.50
N GLU A 645 -2.04 1.41 -13.63
CA GLU A 645 -2.72 0.54 -14.60
C GLU A 645 -2.41 0.87 -16.07
N VAL A 646 -1.97 2.09 -16.35
CA VAL A 646 -1.52 2.51 -17.69
C VAL A 646 0.00 2.38 -17.84
N MET A 647 0.76 2.77 -16.83
CA MET A 647 2.22 2.85 -16.90
C MET A 647 2.89 1.46 -16.86
N MET A 648 2.37 0.54 -16.05
CA MET A 648 2.98 -0.78 -15.90
C MET A 648 2.92 -1.64 -17.16
N PRO A 649 1.79 -1.74 -17.89
CA PRO A 649 1.76 -2.43 -19.18
C PRO A 649 2.62 -1.79 -20.26
N ALA A 650 2.86 -0.48 -20.17
CA ALA A 650 3.64 0.27 -21.15
C ALA A 650 5.17 0.21 -20.90
N ALA A 651 5.61 -0.21 -19.73
CA ALA A 651 7.03 -0.24 -19.38
C ALA A 651 7.79 -1.34 -20.16
N ASP A 652 8.95 -0.98 -20.66
CA ASP A 652 9.95 -1.93 -21.16
C ASP A 652 10.93 -2.29 -20.03
N LEU A 653 11.40 -1.29 -19.29
CA LEU A 653 12.32 -1.43 -18.17
C LEU A 653 11.70 -0.92 -16.86
N SER A 654 11.85 -1.70 -15.79
CA SER A 654 11.36 -1.43 -14.44
C SER A 654 12.52 -1.15 -13.51
N GLU A 655 12.57 0.06 -12.96
CA GLU A 655 13.61 0.54 -12.04
C GLU A 655 13.34 0.12 -10.59
N GLN A 656 14.08 -0.87 -10.09
CA GLN A 656 13.98 -1.42 -8.74
C GLN A 656 15.33 -1.32 -8.02
N ILE A 657 15.81 -0.07 -7.92
CA ILE A 657 17.19 0.29 -7.62
C ILE A 657 17.41 0.79 -6.18
N SER A 658 16.61 0.35 -5.22
CA SER A 658 16.79 0.68 -3.80
C SER A 658 18.20 0.31 -3.31
N THR A 659 18.69 1.02 -2.28
CA THR A 659 19.89 0.59 -1.57
C THR A 659 19.65 -0.78 -0.97
N ALA A 660 20.55 -1.74 -1.22
CA ALA A 660 20.38 -3.12 -0.77
C ALA A 660 20.19 -3.21 0.76
N GLY A 661 19.19 -3.99 1.18
CA GLY A 661 18.79 -4.16 2.57
C GLY A 661 17.76 -3.12 3.07
N MET A 662 17.22 -2.23 2.21
CA MET A 662 16.29 -1.18 2.63
C MET A 662 14.86 -1.33 2.10
N GLU A 663 14.65 -1.96 0.95
CA GLU A 663 13.33 -2.29 0.44
C GLU A 663 12.90 -3.67 0.96
N ALA A 664 11.95 -3.72 1.86
CA ALA A 664 11.53 -4.98 2.47
C ALA A 664 11.03 -6.02 1.44
N SER A 665 10.30 -5.61 0.44
CA SER A 665 9.81 -6.48 -0.64
C SER A 665 9.71 -5.71 -1.96
N GLY A 666 8.93 -4.63 -1.97
CA GLY A 666 8.34 -4.09 -3.18
C GLY A 666 7.20 -4.98 -3.71
N THR A 667 6.28 -4.37 -4.44
CA THR A 667 5.25 -5.07 -5.23
C THR A 667 5.14 -4.48 -6.63
N GLY A 668 5.71 -3.31 -6.87
CA GLY A 668 5.85 -2.72 -8.21
C GLY A 668 6.66 -3.62 -9.14
N ASN A 669 7.77 -4.17 -8.65
CA ASN A 669 8.60 -5.13 -9.36
C ASN A 669 7.79 -6.33 -9.91
N MET A 670 6.90 -6.92 -9.11
CA MET A 670 6.03 -8.04 -9.50
C MET A 670 5.04 -7.62 -10.60
N LYS A 671 4.43 -6.44 -10.48
CA LYS A 671 3.45 -5.90 -11.43
C LYS A 671 4.09 -5.62 -12.79
N PHE A 672 5.25 -4.99 -12.79
CA PHE A 672 6.02 -4.71 -14.02
C PHE A 672 6.43 -6.00 -14.71
N ALA A 673 6.98 -6.97 -13.99
CA ALA A 673 7.41 -8.25 -14.54
C ALA A 673 6.22 -9.04 -15.12
N LEU A 674 5.07 -9.07 -14.44
CA LEU A 674 3.84 -9.72 -14.93
C LEU A 674 3.30 -9.06 -16.21
N ASN A 675 3.65 -7.79 -16.46
CA ASN A 675 3.30 -7.05 -17.68
C ASN A 675 4.43 -7.02 -18.72
N GLY A 676 5.46 -7.84 -18.55
CA GLY A 676 6.54 -8.03 -19.52
C GLY A 676 7.55 -6.86 -19.56
N ALA A 677 7.75 -6.15 -18.46
CA ALA A 677 8.90 -5.28 -18.29
C ALA A 677 10.07 -6.07 -17.70
N LEU A 678 11.28 -5.85 -18.21
CA LEU A 678 12.48 -6.38 -17.59
C LEU A 678 12.87 -5.49 -16.40
N THR A 679 13.37 -6.12 -15.34
CA THR A 679 13.78 -5.40 -14.14
C THR A 679 15.27 -5.07 -14.22
N ILE A 680 15.62 -3.80 -13.97
CA ILE A 680 16.96 -3.40 -13.52
C ILE A 680 16.89 -3.10 -12.04
N GLY A 681 17.74 -3.74 -11.23
CA GLY A 681 17.64 -3.62 -9.79
C GLY A 681 18.84 -4.12 -9.02
N THR A 682 18.78 -3.88 -7.72
CA THR A 682 19.72 -4.43 -6.74
C THR A 682 19.21 -5.75 -6.17
N LEU A 683 20.09 -6.52 -5.54
CA LEU A 683 19.71 -7.71 -4.76
C LEU A 683 19.10 -7.30 -3.42
N ASP A 684 17.85 -6.81 -3.50
CA ASP A 684 17.09 -6.28 -2.39
C ASP A 684 15.62 -6.69 -2.47
N GLY A 685 14.97 -6.88 -1.32
CA GLY A 685 13.58 -7.26 -1.23
C GLY A 685 13.20 -8.46 -2.10
N ALA A 686 12.06 -8.38 -2.77
CA ALA A 686 11.59 -9.44 -3.66
C ALA A 686 12.34 -9.53 -5.00
N ASN A 687 13.25 -8.59 -5.34
CA ASN A 687 14.08 -8.73 -6.54
C ASN A 687 14.92 -10.01 -6.51
N VAL A 688 15.36 -10.45 -5.32
CA VAL A 688 16.11 -11.70 -5.14
C VAL A 688 15.27 -12.89 -5.61
N GLU A 689 14.05 -13.01 -5.10
CA GLU A 689 13.16 -14.12 -5.45
C GLU A 689 12.64 -14.00 -6.90
N ILE A 690 12.45 -12.77 -7.43
CA ILE A 690 12.13 -12.58 -8.86
C ILE A 690 13.27 -13.14 -9.72
N LYS A 691 14.53 -12.81 -9.39
CA LYS A 691 15.71 -13.32 -10.10
C LYS A 691 15.74 -14.87 -10.10
N GLU A 692 15.47 -15.49 -8.95
CA GLU A 692 15.39 -16.96 -8.83
C GLU A 692 14.32 -17.57 -9.76
N HIS A 693 13.17 -16.90 -9.90
CA HIS A 693 12.07 -17.38 -10.74
C HIS A 693 12.30 -17.14 -12.23
N VAL A 694 12.75 -15.93 -12.62
CA VAL A 694 12.91 -15.60 -14.04
C VAL A 694 14.21 -16.15 -14.63
N GLY A 695 15.24 -16.34 -13.82
CA GLY A 695 16.59 -16.74 -14.23
C GLY A 695 17.50 -15.55 -14.53
N ASP A 696 18.80 -15.75 -14.38
CA ASP A 696 19.83 -14.70 -14.43
C ASP A 696 19.83 -13.88 -15.73
N ASP A 697 19.55 -14.53 -16.88
CA ASP A 697 19.53 -13.87 -18.18
C ASP A 697 18.32 -12.95 -18.42
N ASN A 698 17.31 -13.01 -17.56
CA ASN A 698 16.03 -12.30 -17.76
C ASN A 698 15.81 -11.13 -16.78
N ILE A 699 16.88 -10.70 -16.11
CA ILE A 699 16.90 -9.59 -15.14
C ILE A 699 18.27 -8.93 -15.17
N PHE A 700 18.35 -7.63 -14.95
CA PHE A 700 19.61 -6.88 -14.87
C PHE A 700 19.90 -6.54 -13.41
N ILE A 701 21.00 -7.05 -12.87
CA ILE A 701 21.39 -6.86 -11.47
C ILE A 701 22.68 -6.06 -11.40
N PHE A 702 22.72 -5.08 -10.51
CA PHE A 702 23.89 -4.24 -10.26
C PHE A 702 24.02 -3.88 -8.78
N GLY A 703 25.15 -3.27 -8.44
CA GLY A 703 25.38 -2.61 -7.16
C GLY A 703 25.77 -3.54 -6.03
N LEU A 704 25.96 -2.94 -4.87
CA LEU A 704 26.37 -3.59 -3.64
C LEU A 704 25.28 -4.51 -3.10
N THR A 705 25.67 -5.62 -2.51
CA THR A 705 24.83 -6.48 -1.67
C THR A 705 24.60 -5.84 -0.30
N THR A 706 23.61 -6.35 0.45
CA THR A 706 23.33 -5.89 1.82
C THR A 706 24.57 -5.99 2.75
N ALA A 707 25.34 -7.08 2.61
CA ALA A 707 26.56 -7.27 3.40
C ALA A 707 27.63 -6.23 3.06
N GLU A 708 27.85 -5.95 1.77
CA GLU A 708 28.80 -4.94 1.30
C GLU A 708 28.41 -3.52 1.69
N VAL A 709 27.12 -3.20 1.71
CA VAL A 709 26.62 -1.91 2.23
C VAL A 709 26.94 -1.77 3.71
N ALA A 710 26.69 -2.81 4.50
CA ALA A 710 26.99 -2.82 5.93
C ALA A 710 28.51 -2.71 6.17
N GLU A 711 29.32 -3.44 5.42
CA GLU A 711 30.77 -3.40 5.49
C GLU A 711 31.31 -2.00 5.19
N ARG A 712 30.87 -1.36 4.11
CA ARG A 712 31.30 0.00 3.74
C ARG A 712 30.95 1.02 4.83
N ARG A 713 29.75 0.95 5.41
CA ARG A 713 29.35 1.83 6.51
C ARG A 713 30.21 1.66 7.75
N ASN A 714 30.64 0.44 8.06
CA ASN A 714 31.44 0.14 9.24
C ASN A 714 32.93 0.46 9.05
N ASN A 715 33.46 0.37 7.81
CA ASN A 715 34.90 0.48 7.52
C ASN A 715 35.34 1.89 7.06
N GLY A 716 34.46 2.90 7.12
CA GLY A 716 34.82 4.30 6.83
C GLY A 716 34.77 4.62 5.34
N TYR A 717 33.62 4.48 4.72
CA TYR A 717 33.36 4.88 3.34
C TYR A 717 33.54 6.39 3.11
N ASN A 718 34.32 6.76 2.07
CA ASN A 718 34.53 8.14 1.65
C ASN A 718 33.86 8.39 0.29
N PRO A 719 32.65 9.00 0.25
CA PRO A 719 31.93 9.23 -1.01
C PRO A 719 32.64 10.21 -1.94
N ARG A 720 33.41 11.18 -1.40
CA ARG A 720 34.12 12.17 -2.21
C ARG A 720 35.16 11.50 -3.11
N GLU A 721 35.95 10.57 -2.60
CA GLU A 721 36.94 9.82 -3.39
C GLU A 721 36.28 9.01 -4.51
N VAL A 722 35.10 8.44 -4.23
CA VAL A 722 34.33 7.69 -5.26
C VAL A 722 33.81 8.60 -6.34
N ILE A 723 33.26 9.78 -5.98
CA ILE A 723 32.78 10.78 -6.96
C ILE A 723 33.94 11.28 -7.82
N GLU A 724 35.09 11.62 -7.21
CA GLU A 724 36.25 12.09 -7.92
C GLU A 724 36.88 11.04 -8.86
N ALA A 725 36.76 9.74 -8.49
CA ALA A 725 37.25 8.62 -9.30
C ALA A 725 36.36 8.30 -10.52
N SER A 726 35.07 8.68 -10.50
CA SER A 726 34.14 8.44 -11.59
C SER A 726 33.92 9.72 -12.42
N PRO A 727 34.48 9.81 -13.67
CA PRO A 727 34.35 11.00 -14.51
C PRO A 727 32.90 11.38 -14.81
N GLU A 728 32.05 10.38 -15.11
CA GLU A 728 30.63 10.59 -15.45
C GLU A 728 29.83 11.10 -14.25
N LEU A 729 30.03 10.50 -13.08
CA LEU A 729 29.39 10.95 -11.85
C LEU A 729 29.88 12.34 -11.45
N SER A 730 31.19 12.57 -11.49
CA SER A 730 31.79 13.86 -11.14
C SER A 730 31.23 14.97 -12.01
N GLN A 731 31.10 14.73 -13.33
CA GLN A 731 30.53 15.68 -14.28
C GLN A 731 29.03 15.94 -14.00
N ALA A 732 28.23 14.89 -13.74
CA ALA A 732 26.82 15.05 -13.44
C ALA A 732 26.58 15.85 -12.13
N VAL A 733 27.33 15.53 -11.07
CA VAL A 733 27.29 16.26 -9.79
C VAL A 733 27.75 17.71 -9.94
N SER A 734 28.81 17.95 -10.74
CA SER A 734 29.30 19.30 -11.05
C SER A 734 28.26 20.12 -11.82
N ALA A 735 27.56 19.52 -12.79
CA ALA A 735 26.52 20.21 -13.57
C ALA A 735 25.34 20.65 -12.66
N ILE A 736 24.94 19.80 -11.69
CA ILE A 736 23.92 20.18 -10.70
C ILE A 736 24.45 21.31 -9.80
N SER A 737 25.64 21.16 -9.26
CA SER A 737 26.23 22.09 -8.27
C SER A 737 26.55 23.48 -8.88
N SER A 738 26.83 23.53 -10.17
CA SER A 738 27.10 24.79 -10.89
C SER A 738 25.85 25.51 -11.40
N GLY A 739 24.64 24.93 -11.17
CA GLY A 739 23.38 25.53 -11.56
C GLY A 739 22.99 25.37 -13.03
N VAL A 740 23.54 24.38 -13.75
CA VAL A 740 23.14 24.10 -15.16
C VAL A 740 21.66 23.85 -15.25
N PHE A 741 21.09 23.14 -14.27
CA PHE A 741 19.67 22.82 -14.22
C PHE A 741 18.83 23.81 -13.40
N SER A 742 19.47 24.78 -12.72
CA SER A 742 18.82 25.80 -11.89
C SER A 742 19.53 27.16 -12.05
N PRO A 743 19.55 27.73 -13.24
CA PRO A 743 20.29 28.98 -13.48
C PRO A 743 19.73 30.21 -12.74
N ASP A 744 18.45 30.14 -12.36
CA ASP A 744 17.76 31.12 -11.53
C ASP A 744 18.16 31.07 -10.05
N ASP A 745 18.64 29.89 -9.57
CA ASP A 745 19.14 29.66 -8.22
C ASP A 745 20.20 28.54 -8.23
N PRO A 746 21.46 28.86 -8.48
CA PRO A 746 22.54 27.87 -8.55
C PRO A 746 22.77 27.10 -7.24
N GLY A 747 22.31 27.64 -6.11
CA GLY A 747 22.42 27.02 -4.78
C GLY A 747 21.30 26.04 -4.43
N ARG A 748 20.29 25.90 -5.28
CA ARG A 748 19.05 25.15 -4.99
C ARG A 748 19.28 23.72 -4.48
N TYR A 749 20.22 23.01 -5.07
CA TYR A 749 20.48 21.59 -4.79
C TYR A 749 21.65 21.36 -3.83
N ARG A 750 22.10 22.41 -3.12
CA ARG A 750 23.26 22.35 -2.22
C ARG A 750 23.09 21.27 -1.15
N ASP A 751 21.92 21.14 -0.58
CA ASP A 751 21.67 20.18 0.50
C ASP A 751 21.74 18.73 0.00
N LEU A 752 21.18 18.44 -1.18
CA LEU A 752 21.31 17.12 -1.82
C LEU A 752 22.77 16.80 -2.14
N MET A 753 23.50 17.74 -2.75
CA MET A 753 24.89 17.51 -3.14
C MET A 753 25.81 17.42 -1.91
N ASN A 754 25.57 18.20 -0.88
CA ASN A 754 26.30 18.08 0.39
C ASN A 754 26.07 16.71 1.05
N GLY A 755 24.82 16.24 1.07
CA GLY A 755 24.50 14.90 1.58
C GLY A 755 25.25 13.79 0.82
N LEU A 756 25.31 13.91 -0.52
CA LEU A 756 26.05 12.98 -1.38
C LEU A 756 27.55 13.03 -1.13
N TYR A 757 28.16 14.22 -1.03
CA TYR A 757 29.60 14.38 -0.79
C TYR A 757 30.06 14.03 0.61
N GLN A 758 29.20 14.21 1.63
CA GLN A 758 29.61 14.07 3.05
C GLN A 758 29.34 12.70 3.62
N SER A 759 28.23 12.07 3.23
CA SER A 759 27.80 10.81 3.84
C SER A 759 27.39 9.72 2.85
N ASP A 760 26.75 10.10 1.75
CA ASP A 760 26.15 9.15 0.78
C ASP A 760 25.54 7.92 1.48
N TRP A 761 24.72 8.16 2.50
CA TRP A 761 24.15 7.11 3.36
C TRP A 761 23.45 6.00 2.56
N PHE A 762 22.88 6.38 1.42
CA PHE A 762 22.14 5.48 0.54
C PHE A 762 22.99 4.88 -0.60
N MET A 763 24.34 5.02 -0.54
CA MET A 763 25.28 4.42 -1.51
C MET A 763 24.98 4.79 -2.96
N VAL A 764 24.54 6.01 -3.21
CA VAL A 764 24.24 6.52 -4.57
C VAL A 764 25.52 6.62 -5.39
N ALA A 765 26.57 7.26 -4.84
CA ALA A 765 27.86 7.38 -5.50
C ALA A 765 28.55 5.99 -5.63
N ALA A 766 28.44 5.17 -4.58
CA ALA A 766 29.08 3.85 -4.56
C ALA A 766 28.57 2.91 -5.66
N ASP A 767 27.29 2.98 -6.02
CA ASP A 767 26.66 2.12 -7.03
C ASP A 767 26.56 2.76 -8.42
N PHE A 768 26.94 4.04 -8.59
CA PHE A 768 26.71 4.76 -9.83
C PHE A 768 27.36 4.09 -11.04
N ASP A 769 28.65 3.77 -11.00
CA ASP A 769 29.37 3.19 -12.13
C ASP A 769 28.81 1.81 -12.52
N SER A 770 28.47 0.98 -11.51
CA SER A 770 27.83 -0.31 -11.74
C SER A 770 26.45 -0.14 -12.37
N TYR A 771 25.66 0.84 -11.92
CA TYR A 771 24.36 1.15 -12.49
C TYR A 771 24.47 1.65 -13.93
N ALA A 772 25.37 2.60 -14.21
CA ALA A 772 25.59 3.12 -15.54
C ALA A 772 26.04 2.04 -16.53
N ALA A 773 26.95 1.15 -16.10
CA ALA A 773 27.37 -0.01 -16.89
C ALA A 773 26.19 -0.95 -17.20
N CYS A 774 25.39 -1.28 -16.18
CA CYS A 774 24.20 -2.12 -16.34
C CYS A 774 23.16 -1.48 -17.28
N GLN A 775 22.99 -0.15 -17.28
CA GLN A 775 22.15 0.56 -18.23
C GLN A 775 22.66 0.42 -19.69
N ARG A 776 23.99 0.33 -19.89
CA ARG A 776 24.57 0.06 -21.23
C ARG A 776 24.33 -1.41 -21.66
N GLU A 777 24.30 -2.36 -20.72
CA GLU A 777 23.88 -3.74 -21.02
C GLU A 777 22.40 -3.78 -21.45
N VAL A 778 21.54 -3.02 -20.79
CA VAL A 778 20.13 -2.87 -21.19
C VAL A 778 20.02 -2.36 -22.63
N ASP A 779 20.79 -1.32 -23.02
CA ASP A 779 20.81 -0.81 -24.38
C ASP A 779 21.24 -1.89 -25.39
N ALA A 780 22.24 -2.69 -25.03
CA ALA A 780 22.74 -3.76 -25.92
C ALA A 780 21.68 -4.83 -26.17
N VAL A 781 20.97 -5.26 -25.14
CA VAL A 781 19.87 -6.22 -25.26
C VAL A 781 18.66 -5.63 -25.97
N TRP A 782 18.35 -4.34 -25.75
CA TRP A 782 17.24 -3.66 -26.43
C TRP A 782 17.42 -3.58 -27.94
N ARG A 783 18.67 -3.50 -28.45
CA ARG A 783 18.99 -3.53 -29.88
C ARG A 783 18.61 -4.84 -30.53
N ASP A 784 18.68 -5.94 -29.80
CA ASP A 784 18.17 -7.27 -30.22
C ASP A 784 16.71 -7.46 -29.79
N SER A 785 15.81 -6.83 -30.55
CA SER A 785 14.37 -6.87 -30.25
C SER A 785 13.81 -8.29 -30.11
N PRO A 786 14.20 -9.33 -30.89
CA PRO A 786 13.81 -10.70 -30.65
C PRO A 786 14.22 -11.25 -29.27
N ASP A 787 15.46 -10.98 -28.83
CA ASP A 787 15.94 -11.41 -27.50
C ASP A 787 15.20 -10.66 -26.38
N TRP A 788 15.00 -9.35 -26.53
CA TRP A 788 14.25 -8.53 -25.57
C TRP A 788 12.87 -9.10 -25.30
N TYR A 789 12.09 -9.36 -26.37
CA TYR A 789 10.73 -9.88 -26.20
C TYR A 789 10.69 -11.33 -25.73
N ALA A 790 11.71 -12.15 -26.07
CA ALA A 790 11.83 -13.48 -25.49
C ALA A 790 12.02 -13.43 -23.97
N ARG A 791 12.89 -12.55 -23.48
CA ARG A 791 13.08 -12.30 -22.02
C ARG A 791 11.82 -11.74 -21.38
N ALA A 792 11.13 -10.81 -22.04
CA ALA A 792 9.88 -10.23 -21.54
C ALA A 792 8.77 -11.29 -21.36
N ILE A 793 8.62 -12.19 -22.34
CA ILE A 793 7.66 -13.31 -22.28
C ILE A 793 8.02 -14.27 -21.15
N ARG A 794 9.32 -14.60 -20.97
CA ARG A 794 9.78 -15.45 -19.85
C ARG A 794 9.50 -14.79 -18.50
N ASN A 795 9.64 -13.46 -18.37
CA ASN A 795 9.23 -12.74 -17.16
C ASN A 795 7.75 -12.95 -16.86
N VAL A 796 6.87 -12.68 -17.83
CA VAL A 796 5.41 -12.90 -17.68
C VAL A 796 5.12 -14.34 -17.25
N ALA A 797 5.72 -15.31 -17.95
CA ALA A 797 5.46 -16.73 -17.72
C ALA A 797 5.89 -17.20 -16.33
N ARG A 798 6.98 -16.66 -15.79
CA ARG A 798 7.63 -17.19 -14.59
C ARG A 798 7.30 -16.46 -13.28
N VAL A 799 6.64 -15.29 -13.36
CA VAL A 799 6.30 -14.52 -12.15
C VAL A 799 4.88 -14.77 -11.62
N GLY A 800 4.14 -15.71 -12.17
CA GLY A 800 2.81 -16.09 -11.68
C GLY A 800 2.78 -16.50 -10.20
N TRP A 801 3.90 -17.01 -9.68
CA TRP A 801 4.07 -17.34 -8.26
C TRP A 801 3.87 -16.12 -7.32
N PHE A 802 4.16 -14.91 -7.78
CA PHE A 802 3.97 -13.67 -7.00
C PHE A 802 2.51 -13.22 -6.95
N SER A 803 1.60 -14.18 -6.85
CA SER A 803 0.17 -13.96 -6.66
C SER A 803 -0.17 -13.71 -5.19
N SER A 804 -1.04 -12.72 -4.93
CA SER A 804 -1.60 -12.53 -3.59
C SER A 804 -2.50 -13.69 -3.15
N ASP A 805 -3.06 -14.46 -4.07
CA ASP A 805 -3.82 -15.68 -3.74
C ASP A 805 -2.90 -16.74 -3.10
N ARG A 806 -1.71 -16.96 -3.67
CA ARG A 806 -0.69 -17.84 -3.07
C ARG A 806 -0.27 -17.31 -1.70
N THR A 807 0.00 -16.01 -1.58
CA THR A 807 0.37 -15.38 -0.31
C THR A 807 -0.70 -15.61 0.74
N ILE A 808 -1.97 -15.34 0.43
CA ILE A 808 -3.10 -15.51 1.36
C ILE A 808 -3.27 -16.97 1.78
N ARG A 809 -3.10 -17.94 0.88
CA ARG A 809 -3.12 -19.38 1.27
C ARG A 809 -2.02 -19.70 2.27
N GLN A 810 -0.84 -19.11 2.15
CA GLN A 810 0.24 -19.27 3.12
C GLN A 810 -0.11 -18.63 4.48
N TYR A 811 -0.68 -17.42 4.50
CA TYR A 811 -1.16 -16.79 5.74
C TYR A 811 -2.26 -17.63 6.39
N ALA A 812 -3.22 -18.11 5.61
CA ALA A 812 -4.32 -18.94 6.10
C ALA A 812 -3.84 -20.19 6.82
N LYS A 813 -2.89 -20.89 6.21
CA LYS A 813 -2.32 -22.13 6.76
C LYS A 813 -1.43 -21.89 7.96
N ASP A 814 -0.46 -20.96 7.86
CA ASP A 814 0.68 -20.89 8.78
C ASP A 814 0.44 -19.86 9.91
N ILE A 815 -0.47 -18.89 9.74
CA ILE A 815 -0.69 -17.81 10.70
C ILE A 815 -2.12 -17.84 11.25
N TRP A 816 -3.10 -17.79 10.34
CA TRP A 816 -4.51 -17.63 10.77
C TRP A 816 -5.18 -18.93 11.16
N ASN A 817 -4.65 -20.07 10.72
CA ASN A 817 -5.25 -21.39 10.90
C ASN A 817 -6.73 -21.39 10.47
N VAL A 818 -6.96 -21.03 9.20
CA VAL A 818 -8.27 -21.05 8.53
C VAL A 818 -8.21 -21.97 7.32
N PRO A 819 -9.26 -22.73 7.01
CA PRO A 819 -9.30 -23.57 5.81
C PRO A 819 -9.31 -22.71 4.53
N VAL A 820 -8.75 -23.25 3.43
CA VAL A 820 -8.71 -22.61 2.11
C VAL A 820 -9.06 -23.62 1.03
#